data_6c540126144c08245aecd79b3d839bb2
#
_entry.id   6c540126144c08245aecd79b3d839bb2
#
_cell.length_a   1.000
_cell.length_b   1.000
_cell.length_c   1.000
_cell.angle_alpha   90.00
_cell.angle_beta   90.00
_cell.angle_gamma   90.00
#
_symmetry.space_group_name_H-M   'P 1'
#
loop_
_entity.id
_entity.type
_entity.pdbx_description
1 polymer ?
#
loop_
_entity_poly.entity_id
_entity_poly.type
_entity_poly.pdbx_seq_one_letter_code
_entity_poly.pdbx_strand_id
1 'polypeptide(L)'
;MKIRLKVKHLVLLLLLPAALLITLFLTFNPSRADQENRAALSSETSAREQLLQQINAATGSKRMELIQEKVLDTAHNDFPSRFDVYIGASMSQTGSRQEADVSPLLPEDRIILLEEYIRKGPADARMVRALKQLATEYAAAGQSESIVETLASAGERVAPSASISRELTLYQAERALDQGDIHSAASILNQVHTSRSLMDAEQGGYHDALLGRVLFAQGKAKEALDVVSGGLTSYREYWKMLDTSIYSGTEAADSSGSTTEMLLKSLQTALRSAMDMEKTQPAAVSGTLTRSDGTPIPRAGVFLRSENEVNHSVTDAEPYRIVTDEQGHFEFHGVIPGFYQLHLGLSFEQVDGYIWPTQPDDWLEIKPGEQVNKELVLQPLLELKSPVNQVALSGQKVNFEWEAVKGAAYYTLTGHIWPKDGGSNGSVIREQIEGNQISIPVDELYYKSTGISYGSKADWQSLEPASILGFMSPGRLSWSVDAYDAEGNLLTRSNGYRLDEDTMGNLPFFTLQKRTLTAADRLLLDHKLDQALEAYRQDYDNNPQDVHALHMLYRMKDARASINEDKQEEAETLPLLKQLMLLQPNEDYAFTLSHFFYKQKDWVSYNKYYAQYLQLSGQEPNEYVRSVHATALMQQGKLDEARQQFAIALEQDDSHRFIGSFLAAELYAGAPLHAVLELAERYPDHSFGGSGNRWPLMIGKLISAKARHPELFEQQLQEKLQWYVEGQEDRLEQWIEQSTDSALKAFMKAVLAVG
;
A
#
# COMPACT_ATOMS: atom_id res chain seq x y z
N MET A 1 -76.35 34.97 -15.49
CA MET A 1 -75.32 34.57 -16.50
C MET A 1 -74.52 33.38 -15.98
N LYS A 2 -74.79 32.12 -16.44
CA LYS A 2 -74.04 30.94 -16.00
C LYS A 2 -72.83 30.78 -16.90
N ILE A 3 -71.63 31.12 -16.40
CA ILE A 3 -70.36 30.88 -17.12
C ILE A 3 -70.04 29.38 -17.01
N ARG A 4 -70.12 28.63 -18.11
CA ARG A 4 -69.63 27.27 -18.23
C ARG A 4 -68.14 27.29 -18.52
N LEU A 5 -67.30 27.23 -17.48
CA LEU A 5 -65.89 27.00 -17.65
C LEU A 5 -65.62 25.55 -18.12
N LYS A 6 -65.00 25.39 -19.27
CA LYS A 6 -64.53 24.04 -19.69
C LYS A 6 -63.38 23.58 -18.81
N VAL A 7 -63.38 22.30 -18.41
CA VAL A 7 -62.37 21.68 -17.51
C VAL A 7 -60.92 22.03 -17.92
N LYS A 8 -60.63 22.15 -19.21
CA LYS A 8 -59.32 22.55 -19.73
C LYS A 8 -58.89 24.00 -19.33
N HIS A 9 -59.83 24.91 -19.12
CA HIS A 9 -59.51 26.28 -18.66
C HIS A 9 -59.29 26.31 -17.14
N LEU A 10 -59.92 25.39 -16.38
CA LEU A 10 -59.68 25.23 -14.96
C LEU A 10 -58.27 24.63 -14.69
N VAL A 11 -57.85 23.65 -15.54
CA VAL A 11 -56.53 23.05 -15.50
C VAL A 11 -55.45 24.12 -15.83
N LEU A 12 -55.70 24.94 -16.86
CA LEU A 12 -54.73 25.97 -17.29
C LEU A 12 -54.61 27.11 -16.25
N LEU A 13 -55.70 27.47 -15.57
CA LEU A 13 -55.79 28.61 -14.64
C LEU A 13 -55.33 28.28 -13.22
N LEU A 14 -55.39 26.98 -12.80
CA LEU A 14 -54.97 26.53 -11.48
C LEU A 14 -53.67 25.71 -11.49
N LEU A 15 -53.49 24.77 -12.44
CA LEU A 15 -52.31 23.92 -12.42
C LEU A 15 -51.06 24.59 -13.01
N LEU A 16 -51.18 25.49 -13.98
CA LEU A 16 -50.04 26.20 -14.55
C LEU A 16 -49.42 27.22 -13.56
N PRO A 17 -50.22 28.06 -12.86
CA PRO A 17 -49.66 28.92 -11.82
C PRO A 17 -49.12 28.13 -10.60
N ALA A 18 -49.78 27.01 -10.24
CA ALA A 18 -49.29 26.13 -9.16
C ALA A 18 -47.96 25.46 -9.54
N ALA A 19 -47.82 24.96 -10.77
CA ALA A 19 -46.57 24.41 -11.28
C ALA A 19 -45.47 25.47 -11.35
N LEU A 20 -45.82 26.70 -11.77
CA LEU A 20 -44.88 27.82 -11.81
C LEU A 20 -44.44 28.27 -10.40
N LEU A 21 -45.36 28.27 -9.42
CA LEU A 21 -45.05 28.55 -8.01
C LEU A 21 -44.18 27.45 -7.39
N ILE A 22 -44.44 26.18 -7.72
CA ILE A 22 -43.63 25.04 -7.26
C ILE A 22 -42.23 25.14 -7.89
N THR A 23 -42.12 25.44 -9.20
CA THR A 23 -40.83 25.60 -9.86
C THR A 23 -40.05 26.81 -9.30
N LEU A 24 -40.71 27.93 -9.05
CA LEU A 24 -40.13 29.10 -8.38
C LEU A 24 -39.73 28.77 -6.95
N PHE A 25 -40.52 28.01 -6.21
CA PHE A 25 -40.18 27.60 -4.85
C PHE A 25 -38.96 26.65 -4.81
N LEU A 26 -38.86 25.72 -5.76
CA LEU A 26 -37.72 24.80 -5.92
C LEU A 26 -36.44 25.53 -6.44
N THR A 27 -36.61 26.59 -7.27
CA THR A 27 -35.45 27.35 -7.80
C THR A 27 -34.96 28.46 -6.86
N PHE A 28 -35.80 28.94 -5.93
CA PHE A 28 -35.44 30.01 -4.98
C PHE A 28 -35.27 29.55 -3.52
N ASN A 29 -35.62 28.28 -3.19
CA ASN A 29 -35.18 27.70 -1.94
C ASN A 29 -33.81 27.05 -2.16
N PRO A 30 -32.73 27.57 -1.52
CA PRO A 30 -31.49 26.84 -1.50
C PRO A 30 -31.74 25.44 -0.94
N SER A 31 -31.11 24.45 -1.53
CA SER A 31 -31.21 23.07 -1.04
C SER A 31 -30.85 23.05 0.45
N ARG A 32 -31.42 22.08 1.17
CA ARG A 32 -31.13 21.94 2.61
C ARG A 32 -29.63 21.79 2.84
N ALA A 33 -28.93 21.14 1.90
CA ALA A 33 -27.49 21.05 1.83
C ALA A 33 -26.80 22.43 1.70
N ASP A 34 -27.31 23.34 0.83
CA ASP A 34 -26.78 24.69 0.72
C ASP A 34 -27.01 25.53 1.99
N GLN A 35 -28.09 25.27 2.72
CA GLN A 35 -28.33 25.91 4.01
C GLN A 35 -27.46 25.35 5.12
N GLU A 36 -27.26 24.02 5.13
CA GLU A 36 -26.37 23.34 6.08
C GLU A 36 -24.90 23.70 5.82
N ASN A 37 -24.44 23.72 4.57
CA ASN A 37 -23.11 24.18 4.18
C ASN A 37 -22.89 25.65 4.50
N ARG A 38 -23.86 26.54 4.25
CA ARG A 38 -23.78 27.95 4.65
C ARG A 38 -23.80 28.11 6.17
N ALA A 39 -24.53 27.29 6.90
CA ALA A 39 -24.54 27.29 8.36
C ALA A 39 -23.21 26.74 8.92
N ALA A 40 -22.63 25.69 8.33
CA ALA A 40 -21.32 25.16 8.69
C ALA A 40 -20.21 26.19 8.41
N LEU A 41 -20.13 26.74 7.19
CA LEU A 41 -19.19 27.83 6.85
C LEU A 41 -19.34 29.06 7.74
N SER A 42 -20.57 29.45 8.10
CA SER A 42 -20.81 30.56 9.01
C SER A 42 -20.40 30.23 10.45
N SER A 43 -20.52 28.94 10.86
CA SER A 43 -20.09 28.51 12.20
C SER A 43 -18.56 28.42 12.30
N GLU A 44 -17.88 27.95 11.26
CA GLU A 44 -16.41 27.91 11.19
C GLU A 44 -15.80 29.32 11.14
N THR A 45 -16.35 30.19 10.29
CA THR A 45 -15.94 31.61 10.26
C THR A 45 -16.13 32.26 11.62
N SER A 46 -17.26 31.99 12.28
CA SER A 46 -17.53 32.50 13.64
C SER A 46 -16.55 31.89 14.67
N ALA A 47 -16.23 30.60 14.58
CA ALA A 47 -15.27 29.96 15.48
C ALA A 47 -13.84 30.50 15.27
N ARG A 48 -13.42 30.73 14.06
CA ARG A 48 -12.14 31.36 13.70
C ARG A 48 -12.06 32.79 14.27
N GLU A 49 -13.07 33.62 14.00
CA GLU A 49 -13.13 34.99 14.48
C GLU A 49 -13.09 35.07 16.02
N GLN A 50 -13.85 34.22 16.70
CA GLN A 50 -13.87 34.15 18.15
C GLN A 50 -12.50 33.75 18.73
N LEU A 51 -11.84 32.75 18.12
CA LEU A 51 -10.50 32.31 18.54
C LEU A 51 -9.46 33.41 18.33
N LEU A 52 -9.45 34.08 17.17
CA LEU A 52 -8.55 35.19 16.89
C LEU A 52 -8.83 36.37 17.84
N GLN A 53 -10.08 36.69 18.14
CA GLN A 53 -10.45 37.72 19.11
C GLN A 53 -9.95 37.38 20.52
N GLN A 54 -10.09 36.11 20.94
CA GLN A 54 -9.60 35.62 22.21
C GLN A 54 -8.07 35.75 22.33
N ILE A 55 -7.35 35.33 21.30
CA ILE A 55 -5.88 35.40 21.24
C ILE A 55 -5.45 36.90 21.22
N ASN A 56 -6.12 37.75 20.44
CA ASN A 56 -5.79 39.16 20.28
C ASN A 56 -6.11 40.01 21.54
N ALA A 57 -7.09 39.58 22.31
CA ALA A 57 -7.39 40.23 23.60
C ALA A 57 -6.37 39.89 24.70
N ALA A 58 -5.63 38.79 24.56
CA ALA A 58 -4.63 38.39 25.53
C ALA A 58 -3.27 39.05 25.25
N THR A 59 -2.52 39.31 26.35
CA THR A 59 -1.19 39.92 26.27
C THR A 59 -0.16 39.15 27.11
N GLY A 60 1.13 39.37 26.83
CA GLY A 60 2.23 38.77 27.61
C GLY A 60 2.21 37.25 27.63
N SER A 61 2.47 36.66 28.78
CA SER A 61 2.51 35.19 28.96
C SER A 61 1.18 34.51 28.62
N LYS A 62 0.05 35.16 28.94
CA LYS A 62 -1.27 34.57 28.65
C LYS A 62 -1.54 34.43 27.15
N ARG A 63 -1.05 35.39 26.35
CA ARG A 63 -1.13 35.28 24.89
C ARG A 63 -0.29 34.10 24.37
N MET A 64 0.92 33.90 24.89
CA MET A 64 1.78 32.80 24.54
C MET A 64 1.18 31.43 24.93
N GLU A 65 0.56 31.35 26.12
CA GLU A 65 -0.18 30.17 26.57
C GLU A 65 -1.33 29.82 25.62
N LEU A 66 -2.11 30.83 25.19
CA LEU A 66 -3.21 30.62 24.25
C LEU A 66 -2.72 30.18 22.86
N ILE A 67 -1.65 30.78 22.34
CA ILE A 67 -1.06 30.35 21.08
C ILE A 67 -0.57 28.91 21.24
N GLN A 68 0.11 28.58 22.32
CA GLN A 68 0.55 27.23 22.59
C GLN A 68 -0.64 26.24 22.60
N GLU A 69 -1.66 26.52 23.42
CA GLU A 69 -2.79 25.62 23.61
C GLU A 69 -3.66 25.48 22.35
N LYS A 70 -3.88 26.57 21.62
CA LYS A 70 -4.84 26.61 20.50
C LYS A 70 -4.23 26.50 19.10
N VAL A 71 -2.91 26.66 18.97
CA VAL A 71 -2.23 26.57 17.68
C VAL A 71 -1.19 25.45 17.67
N LEU A 72 -0.34 25.41 18.70
CA LEU A 72 0.79 24.48 18.75
C LEU A 72 0.41 23.09 19.26
N ASP A 73 -0.43 23.01 20.29
CA ASP A 73 -0.79 21.75 20.95
C ASP A 73 -2.07 21.12 20.39
N THR A 74 -2.85 21.84 19.54
CA THR A 74 -4.16 21.38 19.03
C THR A 74 -4.09 20.41 17.87
N ALA A 75 -2.96 20.23 17.24
CA ALA A 75 -2.83 19.27 16.17
C ALA A 75 -1.62 18.41 16.42
N HIS A 76 -1.72 17.15 16.13
CA HIS A 76 -0.57 16.32 15.83
C HIS A 76 0.08 16.85 14.54
N ASN A 77 0.70 18.04 14.65
CA ASN A 77 1.30 18.74 13.51
C ASN A 77 2.71 18.24 13.19
N ASP A 78 3.14 17.17 13.82
CA ASP A 78 4.37 16.49 13.46
C ASP A 78 4.09 15.54 12.29
N PHE A 79 4.92 15.53 11.27
CA PHE A 79 4.93 14.45 10.32
C PHE A 79 5.13 13.12 11.09
N PRO A 80 4.39 12.06 10.80
CA PRO A 80 3.36 11.83 9.77
C PRO A 80 1.92 12.04 10.24
N SER A 81 1.68 12.40 11.49
CA SER A 81 0.33 12.50 12.09
C SER A 81 -0.53 13.66 11.55
N ARG A 82 0.01 14.42 10.62
CA ARG A 82 -0.64 15.59 10.02
C ARG A 82 -1.76 15.22 9.04
N PHE A 83 -1.67 14.08 8.36
CA PHE A 83 -2.57 13.71 7.28
C PHE A 83 -3.66 12.76 7.78
N ASP A 84 -4.85 12.87 7.18
CA ASP A 84 -5.99 12.02 7.53
C ASP A 84 -5.84 10.64 6.90
N VAL A 85 -5.23 10.59 5.71
CA VAL A 85 -4.98 9.35 4.99
C VAL A 85 -3.60 9.35 4.34
N TYR A 86 -3.02 8.16 4.24
CA TYR A 86 -1.81 7.90 3.48
C TYR A 86 -2.14 6.90 2.39
N ILE A 87 -1.85 7.24 1.14
CA ILE A 87 -2.14 6.41 -0.03
C ILE A 87 -0.83 6.17 -0.77
N GLY A 88 -0.52 4.91 -1.02
CA GLY A 88 0.63 4.50 -1.82
C GLY A 88 0.31 3.26 -2.62
N ALA A 89 1.22 2.87 -3.50
CA ALA A 89 1.10 1.72 -4.37
C ALA A 89 0.81 0.43 -3.59
N SER A 90 1.55 0.18 -2.52
CA SER A 90 1.46 -1.05 -1.73
C SER A 90 0.53 -0.96 -0.51
N MET A 91 0.09 0.24 -0.11
CA MET A 91 -0.76 0.38 1.08
C MET A 91 -1.63 1.64 1.07
N SER A 92 -2.75 1.56 1.80
CA SER A 92 -3.55 2.70 2.22
C SER A 92 -3.73 2.64 3.74
N GLN A 93 -3.51 3.76 4.41
CA GLN A 93 -3.55 3.86 5.87
C GLN A 93 -4.36 5.10 6.27
N THR A 94 -5.28 4.93 7.21
CA THR A 94 -5.94 6.08 7.86
C THR A 94 -4.99 6.67 8.91
N GLY A 95 -4.84 7.99 8.91
CA GLY A 95 -4.07 8.71 9.92
C GLY A 95 -4.73 8.68 11.30
N SER A 96 -3.99 9.12 12.31
CA SER A 96 -4.47 9.14 13.70
C SER A 96 -5.19 10.45 14.08
N ARG A 97 -5.49 11.33 13.11
CA ARG A 97 -6.14 12.62 13.36
C ARG A 97 -7.56 12.42 13.90
N GLN A 98 -7.88 13.13 14.99
CA GLN A 98 -9.23 13.17 15.56
C GLN A 98 -9.92 14.48 15.16
N GLU A 99 -11.25 14.46 14.98
CA GLU A 99 -12.03 15.66 14.65
C GLU A 99 -11.82 16.83 15.64
N ALA A 100 -11.53 16.52 16.91
CA ALA A 100 -11.24 17.52 17.94
C ALA A 100 -9.92 18.30 17.69
N ASP A 101 -9.06 17.81 16.81
CA ASP A 101 -7.75 18.39 16.54
C ASP A 101 -7.74 19.39 15.36
N VAL A 102 -8.89 19.61 14.72
CA VAL A 102 -9.00 20.55 13.60
C VAL A 102 -9.03 21.98 14.15
N SER A 103 -7.99 22.75 13.88
CA SER A 103 -7.94 24.17 14.21
C SER A 103 -8.78 24.97 13.20
N PRO A 104 -9.68 25.85 13.63
CA PRO A 104 -10.44 26.70 12.72
C PRO A 104 -9.61 27.82 12.08
N LEU A 105 -8.30 27.88 12.39
CA LEU A 105 -7.38 28.91 11.88
C LEU A 105 -6.93 28.59 10.45
N LEU A 106 -6.98 29.61 9.61
CA LEU A 106 -6.38 29.53 8.27
C LEU A 106 -4.85 29.47 8.34
N PRO A 107 -4.18 28.97 7.30
CA PRO A 107 -2.72 28.92 7.23
C PRO A 107 -2.04 30.27 7.52
N GLU A 108 -2.58 31.35 6.97
CA GLU A 108 -2.05 32.71 7.16
C GLU A 108 -2.11 33.15 8.63
N ASP A 109 -3.20 32.80 9.34
CA ASP A 109 -3.33 33.07 10.77
C ASP A 109 -2.28 32.28 11.56
N ARG A 110 -2.08 31.03 11.18
CA ARG A 110 -1.13 30.12 11.85
C ARG A 110 0.30 30.59 11.66
N ILE A 111 0.70 31.00 10.45
CA ILE A 111 2.03 31.55 10.17
C ILE A 111 2.31 32.73 11.13
N ILE A 112 1.42 33.73 11.20
CA ILE A 112 1.60 34.92 12.03
C ILE A 112 1.73 34.55 13.51
N LEU A 113 0.89 33.62 13.99
CA LEU A 113 0.88 33.22 15.40
C LEU A 113 2.10 32.37 15.78
N LEU A 114 2.52 31.48 14.90
CA LEU A 114 3.74 30.66 15.08
C LEU A 114 5.00 31.55 15.09
N GLU A 115 5.12 32.50 14.14
CA GLU A 115 6.22 33.46 14.15
C GLU A 115 6.26 34.27 15.45
N GLU A 116 5.10 34.72 15.93
CA GLU A 116 5.02 35.44 17.22
C GLU A 116 5.47 34.56 18.38
N TYR A 117 5.03 33.30 18.42
CA TYR A 117 5.42 32.33 19.47
C TYR A 117 6.94 32.06 19.42
N ILE A 118 7.50 31.85 18.25
CA ILE A 118 8.94 31.63 18.07
C ILE A 118 9.73 32.85 18.54
N ARG A 119 9.26 34.06 18.29
CA ARG A 119 9.93 35.32 18.68
C ARG A 119 9.79 35.63 20.15
N LYS A 120 8.64 35.35 20.80
CA LYS A 120 8.32 35.84 22.16
C LYS A 120 8.04 34.73 23.18
N GLY A 121 7.74 33.51 22.74
CA GLY A 121 7.45 32.36 23.59
C GLY A 121 8.67 31.81 24.34
N PRO A 122 8.51 30.79 25.15
CA PRO A 122 9.63 30.13 25.81
C PRO A 122 10.64 29.54 24.80
N ALA A 123 11.94 29.63 25.09
CA ALA A 123 13.00 29.05 24.30
C ALA A 123 13.24 27.59 24.76
N ASP A 124 12.25 26.74 24.55
CA ASP A 124 12.23 25.32 24.95
C ASP A 124 11.89 24.41 23.73
N ALA A 125 11.67 23.13 23.97
CA ALA A 125 11.31 22.15 22.92
C ALA A 125 10.04 22.54 22.13
N ARG A 126 9.12 23.33 22.73
CA ARG A 126 7.93 23.82 22.04
C ARG A 126 8.27 24.84 20.96
N MET A 127 9.35 25.62 21.15
CA MET A 127 9.84 26.54 20.12
C MET A 127 10.36 25.77 18.90
N VAL A 128 11.05 24.64 19.09
CA VAL A 128 11.47 23.77 17.99
C VAL A 128 10.27 23.19 17.27
N ARG A 129 9.27 22.74 18.02
CA ARG A 129 8.02 22.24 17.42
C ARG A 129 7.30 23.33 16.62
N ALA A 130 7.22 24.55 17.15
CA ALA A 130 6.63 25.69 16.42
C ALA A 130 7.40 26.00 15.13
N LEU A 131 8.74 25.89 15.15
CA LEU A 131 9.57 26.06 13.95
C LEU A 131 9.32 24.97 12.89
N LYS A 132 9.19 23.72 13.31
CA LYS A 132 8.86 22.61 12.39
C LYS A 132 7.49 22.81 11.74
N GLN A 133 6.48 23.23 12.53
CA GLN A 133 5.16 23.57 12.00
C GLN A 133 5.21 24.75 11.04
N LEU A 134 5.90 25.84 11.42
CA LEU A 134 6.04 27.02 10.56
C LEU A 134 6.76 26.69 9.26
N ALA A 135 7.82 25.87 9.30
CA ALA A 135 8.52 25.44 8.10
C ALA A 135 7.60 24.70 7.12
N THR A 136 6.68 23.88 7.64
CA THR A 136 5.69 23.19 6.83
C THR A 136 4.67 24.16 6.23
N GLU A 137 4.23 25.18 6.99
CA GLU A 137 3.33 26.21 6.46
C GLU A 137 4.02 27.05 5.36
N TYR A 138 5.28 27.44 5.57
CA TYR A 138 6.06 28.15 4.56
C TYR A 138 6.31 27.31 3.31
N ALA A 139 6.64 26.03 3.45
CA ALA A 139 6.80 25.13 2.32
C ALA A 139 5.51 25.04 1.50
N ALA A 140 4.37 24.87 2.17
CA ALA A 140 3.07 24.83 1.53
C ALA A 140 2.66 26.17 0.86
N ALA A 141 3.18 27.29 1.35
CA ALA A 141 2.97 28.61 0.75
C ALA A 141 4.01 28.97 -0.35
N GLY A 142 4.89 28.05 -0.74
CA GLY A 142 5.98 28.32 -1.68
C GLY A 142 7.05 29.29 -1.14
N GLN A 143 7.11 29.47 0.19
CA GLN A 143 8.00 30.42 0.89
C GLN A 143 9.07 29.70 1.71
N SER A 144 9.58 28.59 1.25
CA SER A 144 10.52 27.75 1.99
C SER A 144 11.79 28.46 2.44
N GLU A 145 12.22 29.53 1.77
CA GLU A 145 13.38 30.33 2.15
C GLU A 145 13.14 31.16 3.44
N SER A 146 11.88 31.53 3.73
CA SER A 146 11.52 32.35 4.90
C SER A 146 11.84 31.66 6.23
N ILE A 147 11.92 30.32 6.24
CA ILE A 147 12.25 29.57 7.45
C ILE A 147 13.72 29.79 7.89
N VAL A 148 14.62 30.07 6.97
CA VAL A 148 16.06 30.24 7.26
C VAL A 148 16.30 31.41 8.21
N GLU A 149 15.68 32.56 7.93
CA GLU A 149 15.78 33.77 8.79
C GLU A 149 15.15 33.52 10.17
N THR A 150 14.00 32.82 10.20
CA THR A 150 13.30 32.49 11.45
C THR A 150 14.13 31.52 12.31
N LEU A 151 14.76 30.52 11.70
CA LEU A 151 15.65 29.58 12.38
C LEU A 151 16.89 30.29 12.96
N ALA A 152 17.50 31.20 12.20
CA ALA A 152 18.64 31.98 12.68
C ALA A 152 18.26 32.83 13.90
N SER A 153 17.14 33.56 13.83
CA SER A 153 16.62 34.37 14.92
C SER A 153 16.25 33.52 16.17
N ALA A 154 15.69 32.35 15.98
CA ALA A 154 15.42 31.42 17.08
C ALA A 154 16.70 30.90 17.74
N GLY A 155 17.72 30.61 16.94
CA GLY A 155 19.05 30.19 17.44
C GLY A 155 19.71 31.20 18.36
N GLU A 156 19.57 32.51 18.10
CA GLU A 156 20.09 33.58 18.95
C GLU A 156 19.46 33.61 20.35
N ARG A 157 18.26 33.06 20.51
CA ARG A 157 17.51 33.03 21.78
C ARG A 157 17.92 31.86 22.71
N VAL A 158 18.67 30.92 22.22
CA VAL A 158 19.04 29.67 22.93
C VAL A 158 20.54 29.68 23.27
N ALA A 159 20.86 29.25 24.49
CA ALA A 159 22.26 29.12 24.87
C ALA A 159 22.98 28.07 23.98
N PRO A 160 24.16 28.35 23.43
CA PRO A 160 24.87 27.46 22.48
C PRO A 160 25.15 26.06 23.02
N SER A 161 25.22 25.88 24.33
CA SER A 161 25.45 24.58 24.99
C SER A 161 24.19 23.77 25.24
N ALA A 162 23.01 24.35 25.00
CA ALA A 162 21.74 23.70 25.27
C ALA A 162 21.46 22.59 24.23
N SER A 163 20.81 21.50 24.65
CA SER A 163 20.36 20.42 23.74
C SER A 163 19.49 20.96 22.61
N ILE A 164 18.63 21.91 22.93
CA ILE A 164 17.73 22.59 21.97
C ILE A 164 18.53 23.33 20.88
N SER A 165 19.66 23.96 21.22
CA SER A 165 20.51 24.62 20.22
C SER A 165 21.04 23.62 19.18
N ARG A 166 21.42 22.41 19.63
CA ARG A 166 21.85 21.33 18.72
C ARG A 166 20.72 20.82 17.86
N GLU A 167 19.53 20.63 18.43
CA GLU A 167 18.34 20.21 17.69
C GLU A 167 17.96 21.23 16.60
N LEU A 168 17.97 22.52 16.92
CA LEU A 168 17.77 23.59 15.94
C LEU A 168 18.79 23.56 14.81
N THR A 169 20.07 23.35 15.15
CA THR A 169 21.14 23.31 14.16
C THR A 169 21.02 22.08 13.25
N LEU A 170 20.65 20.92 13.81
CA LEU A 170 20.37 19.73 13.00
C LEU A 170 19.17 19.95 12.07
N TYR A 171 18.13 20.60 12.57
CA TYR A 171 16.97 20.95 11.75
C TYR A 171 17.32 21.96 10.64
N GLN A 172 18.19 22.94 10.91
CA GLN A 172 18.71 23.85 9.87
C GLN A 172 19.47 23.07 8.77
N ALA A 173 20.30 22.11 9.17
CA ALA A 173 21.03 21.28 8.21
C ALA A 173 20.07 20.42 7.35
N GLU A 174 19.01 19.85 7.95
CA GLU A 174 17.98 19.11 7.23
C GLU A 174 17.29 20.01 6.19
N ARG A 175 16.87 21.21 6.57
CA ARG A 175 16.21 22.14 5.64
C ARG A 175 17.12 22.56 4.47
N ALA A 176 18.39 22.86 4.73
CA ALA A 176 19.36 23.16 3.68
C ALA A 176 19.53 21.97 2.72
N LEU A 177 19.57 20.74 3.25
CA LEU A 177 19.69 19.53 2.46
C LEU A 177 18.45 19.30 1.58
N ASP A 178 17.25 19.50 2.12
CA ASP A 178 15.99 19.34 1.40
C ASP A 178 15.81 20.42 0.30
N GLN A 179 16.41 21.60 0.48
CA GLN A 179 16.47 22.66 -0.54
C GLN A 179 17.57 22.44 -1.57
N GLY A 180 18.35 21.36 -1.47
CA GLY A 180 19.47 21.08 -2.36
C GLY A 180 20.75 21.91 -2.06
N ASP A 181 20.77 22.71 -1.00
CA ASP A 181 21.97 23.45 -0.56
C ASP A 181 22.91 22.56 0.27
N ILE A 182 23.58 21.65 -0.44
CA ILE A 182 24.49 20.66 0.14
C ILE A 182 25.67 21.33 0.84
N HIS A 183 26.09 22.52 0.34
CA HIS A 183 27.22 23.23 0.90
C HIS A 183 26.91 23.81 2.29
N SER A 184 25.78 24.48 2.42
CA SER A 184 25.31 25.00 3.70
C SER A 184 25.01 23.88 4.69
N ALA A 185 24.34 22.80 4.27
CA ALA A 185 24.08 21.63 5.10
C ALA A 185 25.38 21.03 5.66
N ALA A 186 26.39 20.84 4.81
CA ALA A 186 27.70 20.34 5.24
C ALA A 186 28.40 21.29 6.25
N SER A 187 28.38 22.61 6.00
CA SER A 187 28.94 23.61 6.89
C SER A 187 28.29 23.58 8.28
N ILE A 188 26.97 23.52 8.33
CA ILE A 188 26.20 23.46 9.56
C ILE A 188 26.50 22.18 10.35
N LEU A 189 26.52 21.02 9.71
CA LEU A 189 26.80 19.75 10.37
C LEU A 189 28.24 19.69 10.92
N ASN A 190 29.24 20.26 10.21
CA ASN A 190 30.60 20.35 10.71
C ASN A 190 30.73 21.21 11.98
N GLN A 191 29.92 22.27 12.13
CA GLN A 191 29.89 23.05 13.36
C GLN A 191 29.34 22.25 14.54
N VAL A 192 28.30 21.45 14.29
CA VAL A 192 27.65 20.60 15.31
C VAL A 192 28.56 19.43 15.70
N HIS A 193 29.40 18.93 14.82
CA HIS A 193 30.29 17.81 15.08
C HIS A 193 31.26 18.08 16.27
N THR A 194 31.67 19.32 16.49
CA THR A 194 32.52 19.69 17.64
C THR A 194 31.83 19.45 19.00
N SER A 195 30.51 19.40 19.03
CA SER A 195 29.71 19.16 20.23
C SER A 195 29.12 17.76 20.29
N ARG A 196 29.57 16.82 19.41
CA ARG A 196 28.97 15.47 19.30
C ARG A 196 29.01 14.69 20.62
N SER A 197 30.07 14.83 21.43
CA SER A 197 30.14 14.16 22.73
C SER A 197 29.10 14.63 23.77
N LEU A 198 28.38 15.72 23.47
CA LEU A 198 27.29 16.25 24.29
C LEU A 198 25.90 15.85 23.76
N MET A 199 25.85 15.15 22.63
CA MET A 199 24.59 14.64 22.08
C MET A 199 24.16 13.40 22.83
N ASP A 200 22.85 13.27 23.03
CA ASP A 200 22.24 11.99 23.37
C ASP A 200 22.22 11.07 22.14
N ALA A 201 21.79 9.83 22.31
CA ALA A 201 21.78 8.85 21.22
C ALA A 201 20.89 9.29 20.04
N GLU A 202 19.75 9.90 20.32
CA GLU A 202 18.80 10.36 19.29
C GLU A 202 19.42 11.48 18.44
N GLN A 203 19.96 12.53 19.08
CA GLN A 203 20.63 13.62 18.37
C GLN A 203 21.86 13.14 17.60
N GLY A 204 22.65 12.24 18.21
CA GLY A 204 23.85 11.68 17.58
C GLY A 204 23.52 10.82 16.37
N GLY A 205 22.53 9.96 16.47
CA GLY A 205 22.05 9.13 15.37
C GLY A 205 21.47 9.95 14.22
N TYR A 206 20.65 10.95 14.55
CA TYR A 206 20.07 11.87 13.56
C TYR A 206 21.14 12.71 12.85
N HIS A 207 22.15 13.21 13.58
CA HIS A 207 23.32 13.87 12.99
C HIS A 207 24.02 12.96 11.96
N ASP A 208 24.25 11.69 12.30
CA ASP A 208 24.95 10.76 11.40
C ASP A 208 24.12 10.41 10.18
N ALA A 209 22.79 10.35 10.31
CA ALA A 209 21.89 10.17 9.19
C ALA A 209 21.96 11.36 8.21
N LEU A 210 21.87 12.60 8.72
CA LEU A 210 22.00 13.80 7.88
C LEU A 210 23.40 13.92 7.24
N LEU A 211 24.46 13.66 8.00
CA LEU A 211 25.82 13.70 7.49
C LEU A 211 26.04 12.64 6.40
N GLY A 212 25.47 11.46 6.55
CA GLY A 212 25.46 10.42 5.52
C GLY A 212 24.81 10.87 4.22
N ARG A 213 23.61 11.50 4.30
CA ARG A 213 22.92 12.07 3.14
C ARG A 213 23.75 13.17 2.45
N VAL A 214 24.34 14.07 3.24
CA VAL A 214 25.21 15.14 2.71
C VAL A 214 26.46 14.57 2.03
N LEU A 215 27.14 13.61 2.63
CA LEU A 215 28.31 12.97 2.03
C LEU A 215 27.97 12.26 0.73
N PHE A 216 26.84 11.56 0.69
CA PHE A 216 26.37 10.93 -0.54
C PHE A 216 26.09 11.98 -1.63
N ALA A 217 25.38 13.06 -1.29
CA ALA A 217 25.09 14.17 -2.21
C ALA A 217 26.37 14.85 -2.73
N GLN A 218 27.50 14.79 -1.98
CA GLN A 218 28.84 15.24 -2.43
C GLN A 218 29.58 14.18 -3.27
N GLY A 219 28.98 13.03 -3.58
CA GLY A 219 29.63 11.94 -4.32
C GLY A 219 30.57 11.06 -3.48
N LYS A 220 30.50 11.16 -2.13
CA LYS A 220 31.37 10.43 -1.18
C LYS A 220 30.64 9.22 -0.59
N ALA A 221 30.15 8.34 -1.46
CA ALA A 221 29.26 7.24 -1.08
C ALA A 221 29.85 6.30 -0.02
N LYS A 222 31.17 5.99 -0.10
CA LYS A 222 31.82 5.15 0.90
C LYS A 222 31.86 5.81 2.28
N GLU A 223 32.24 7.10 2.34
CA GLU A 223 32.27 7.85 3.60
C GLU A 223 30.85 7.97 4.20
N ALA A 224 29.84 8.15 3.34
CA ALA A 224 28.45 8.17 3.74
C ALA A 224 28.03 6.85 4.41
N LEU A 225 28.35 5.71 3.79
CA LEU A 225 28.05 4.39 4.35
C LEU A 225 28.79 4.14 5.67
N ASP A 226 30.06 4.54 5.76
CA ASP A 226 30.86 4.38 6.97
C ASP A 226 30.26 5.17 8.14
N VAL A 227 29.84 6.43 7.91
CA VAL A 227 29.22 7.30 8.92
C VAL A 227 27.88 6.75 9.38
N VAL A 228 26.99 6.40 8.45
CA VAL A 228 25.64 5.85 8.79
C VAL A 228 25.76 4.51 9.53
N SER A 229 26.69 3.64 9.10
CA SER A 229 26.92 2.34 9.76
C SER A 229 27.49 2.49 11.16
N GLY A 230 28.42 3.44 11.35
CA GLY A 230 28.97 3.80 12.65
C GLY A 230 27.91 4.39 13.58
N GLY A 231 27.07 5.27 13.05
CA GLY A 231 25.92 5.87 13.75
C GLY A 231 24.95 4.82 14.27
N LEU A 232 24.53 3.89 13.40
CA LEU A 232 23.65 2.80 13.77
C LEU A 232 24.24 1.89 14.85
N THR A 233 25.52 1.57 14.74
CA THR A 233 26.23 0.76 15.75
C THR A 233 26.27 1.47 17.09
N SER A 234 26.68 2.74 17.11
CA SER A 234 26.76 3.56 18.34
C SER A 234 25.39 3.75 18.99
N TYR A 235 24.33 3.93 18.18
CA TYR A 235 22.96 4.05 18.64
C TYR A 235 22.51 2.77 19.38
N ARG A 236 22.71 1.61 18.77
CA ARG A 236 22.37 0.30 19.36
C ARG A 236 23.17 -0.01 20.62
N GLU A 237 24.47 0.31 20.64
CA GLU A 237 25.31 0.11 21.82
C GLU A 237 24.84 0.96 23.00
N TYR A 238 24.44 2.21 22.75
CA TYR A 238 23.91 3.09 23.80
C TYR A 238 22.64 2.52 24.43
N TRP A 239 21.66 2.10 23.63
CA TRP A 239 20.41 1.53 24.15
C TRP A 239 20.64 0.20 24.86
N LYS A 240 21.54 -0.63 24.35
CA LYS A 240 21.91 -1.87 25.01
C LYS A 240 22.58 -1.65 26.40
N MET A 241 23.34 -0.59 26.54
CA MET A 241 23.91 -0.23 27.85
C MET A 241 22.86 0.28 28.82
N LEU A 242 21.87 1.03 28.37
CA LEU A 242 20.77 1.49 29.19
C LEU A 242 19.88 0.33 29.67
N ASP A 243 19.57 -0.62 28.80
CA ASP A 243 18.74 -1.77 29.10
C ASP A 243 19.37 -2.64 30.23
N THR A 244 20.68 -2.85 30.17
CA THR A 244 21.41 -3.57 31.22
C THR A 244 21.49 -2.84 32.55
N SER A 245 21.33 -1.51 32.58
CA SER A 245 21.50 -0.69 33.78
C SER A 245 20.19 -0.40 34.54
N ILE A 246 19.04 -0.45 33.88
CA ILE A 246 17.75 -0.01 34.44
C ILE A 246 16.75 -1.16 34.65
N TYR A 247 16.84 -2.26 33.90
CA TYR A 247 15.84 -3.33 33.89
C TYR A 247 16.45 -4.71 34.15
N SER A 248 16.82 -4.97 35.37
CA SER A 248 17.12 -6.36 35.84
C SER A 248 15.84 -7.15 36.16
N GLY A 249 14.92 -7.35 35.21
CA GLY A 249 13.75 -8.17 35.51
C GLY A 249 12.52 -8.12 34.60
N THR A 250 12.51 -7.38 33.54
CA THR A 250 11.41 -7.40 32.55
C THR A 250 11.99 -7.47 31.13
N GLU A 251 11.24 -8.06 30.21
CA GLU A 251 11.65 -8.24 28.82
C GLU A 251 12.31 -6.98 28.24
N ALA A 252 13.46 -7.18 27.58
CA ALA A 252 14.24 -6.12 26.96
C ALA A 252 13.33 -5.22 26.12
N ALA A 253 13.38 -3.91 26.36
CA ALA A 253 12.71 -2.95 25.48
C ALA A 253 13.34 -3.10 24.10
N ASP A 254 12.58 -3.66 23.16
CA ASP A 254 13.03 -3.83 21.78
C ASP A 254 13.23 -2.45 21.17
N SER A 255 14.48 -2.03 20.99
CA SER A 255 14.86 -0.75 20.35
C SER A 255 14.45 -0.68 18.87
N SER A 256 13.92 -1.78 18.33
CA SER A 256 13.59 -1.93 16.90
C SER A 256 12.48 -0.99 16.40
N GLY A 257 11.88 -0.18 17.28
CA GLY A 257 10.82 0.77 16.94
C GLY A 257 11.20 2.25 16.99
N SER A 258 12.46 2.60 17.28
CA SER A 258 12.88 4.01 17.31
C SER A 258 12.99 4.60 15.91
N THR A 259 12.42 5.80 15.73
CA THR A 259 12.46 6.57 14.49
C THR A 259 13.90 6.76 13.97
N THR A 260 14.85 7.07 14.85
CA THR A 260 16.25 7.28 14.49
C THR A 260 16.94 5.98 14.05
N GLU A 261 16.67 4.86 14.71
CA GLU A 261 17.21 3.56 14.29
C GLU A 261 16.66 3.14 12.91
N MET A 262 15.37 3.32 12.69
CA MET A 262 14.74 3.04 11.39
C MET A 262 15.38 3.87 10.28
N LEU A 263 15.54 5.18 10.49
CA LEU A 263 16.20 6.10 9.53
C LEU A 263 17.63 5.66 9.19
N LEU A 264 18.46 5.39 10.20
CA LEU A 264 19.84 4.92 9.99
C LEU A 264 19.90 3.58 9.25
N LYS A 265 19.01 2.66 9.58
CA LYS A 265 18.92 1.33 8.93
C LYS A 265 18.49 1.45 7.46
N SER A 266 17.49 2.28 7.18
CA SER A 266 17.02 2.55 5.82
C SER A 266 18.13 3.15 4.97
N LEU A 267 18.77 4.22 5.44
CA LEU A 267 19.90 4.85 4.74
C LEU A 267 21.09 3.88 4.55
N GLN A 268 21.44 3.09 5.57
CA GLN A 268 22.50 2.09 5.44
C GLN A 268 22.20 1.08 4.32
N THR A 269 20.96 0.62 4.25
CA THR A 269 20.54 -0.37 3.26
C THR A 269 20.57 0.23 1.85
N ALA A 270 20.03 1.45 1.68
CA ALA A 270 20.04 2.16 0.39
C ALA A 270 21.48 2.44 -0.10
N LEU A 271 22.36 2.94 0.80
CA LEU A 271 23.77 3.22 0.47
C LEU A 271 24.52 1.94 0.09
N ARG A 272 24.34 0.85 0.82
CA ARG A 272 24.94 -0.45 0.46
C ARG A 272 24.47 -0.91 -0.91
N SER A 273 23.16 -0.84 -1.17
CA SER A 273 22.60 -1.21 -2.45
C SER A 273 23.19 -0.40 -3.60
N ALA A 274 23.27 0.93 -3.44
CA ALA A 274 23.82 1.81 -4.45
C ALA A 274 25.32 1.53 -4.70
N MET A 275 26.09 1.24 -3.66
CA MET A 275 27.52 0.90 -3.80
C MET A 275 27.73 -0.47 -4.45
N ASP A 276 26.97 -1.48 -4.06
CA ASP A 276 27.06 -2.84 -4.62
C ASP A 276 26.74 -2.85 -6.13
N MET A 277 25.92 -1.91 -6.60
CA MET A 277 25.54 -1.74 -8.01
C MET A 277 26.35 -0.65 -8.72
N GLU A 278 27.38 -0.06 -8.07
CA GLU A 278 28.16 1.08 -8.60
C GLU A 278 27.32 2.32 -8.95
N LYS A 279 26.12 2.44 -8.36
CA LYS A 279 25.15 3.53 -8.57
C LYS A 279 25.36 4.64 -7.53
N THR A 280 26.47 5.37 -7.58
CA THR A 280 26.88 6.30 -6.50
C THR A 280 26.67 7.79 -6.79
N GLN A 281 26.09 8.14 -7.95
CA GLN A 281 25.78 9.54 -8.26
C GLN A 281 24.38 9.90 -7.74
N PRO A 282 24.25 10.99 -6.95
CA PRO A 282 22.95 11.41 -6.43
C PRO A 282 21.99 11.83 -7.56
N ALA A 283 20.73 11.49 -7.39
CA ALA A 283 19.64 11.84 -8.31
C ALA A 283 18.72 12.91 -7.70
N ALA A 284 17.74 13.37 -8.47
CA ALA A 284 16.65 14.20 -7.99
C ALA A 284 15.29 13.69 -8.51
N VAL A 285 14.26 13.90 -7.73
CA VAL A 285 12.88 13.56 -8.10
C VAL A 285 12.00 14.76 -7.86
N SER A 286 11.33 15.23 -8.89
CA SER A 286 10.39 16.34 -8.82
C SER A 286 9.05 15.96 -9.42
N GLY A 287 8.03 16.78 -9.18
CA GLY A 287 6.74 16.56 -9.82
C GLY A 287 5.67 17.55 -9.39
N THR A 288 4.46 17.25 -9.85
CA THR A 288 3.26 18.02 -9.51
C THR A 288 2.15 17.07 -9.08
N LEU A 289 1.35 17.49 -8.11
CA LEU A 289 0.15 16.82 -7.65
C LEU A 289 -1.07 17.67 -7.99
N THR A 290 -1.97 17.13 -8.82
CA THR A 290 -3.16 17.82 -9.30
C THR A 290 -4.37 16.91 -9.28
N ARG A 291 -5.57 17.49 -9.40
CA ARG A 291 -6.78 16.76 -9.81
C ARG A 291 -6.83 16.66 -11.34
N SER A 292 -7.65 15.76 -11.85
CA SER A 292 -7.81 15.55 -13.31
C SER A 292 -8.35 16.77 -14.09
N ASP A 293 -8.92 17.74 -13.41
CA ASP A 293 -9.34 19.03 -13.99
C ASP A 293 -8.20 20.07 -14.05
N GLY A 294 -7.00 19.69 -13.60
CA GLY A 294 -5.82 20.56 -13.53
C GLY A 294 -5.72 21.39 -12.25
N THR A 295 -6.65 21.26 -11.31
CA THR A 295 -6.59 21.96 -10.03
C THR A 295 -5.40 21.45 -9.20
N PRO A 296 -4.44 22.28 -8.77
CA PRO A 296 -3.33 21.85 -7.94
C PRO A 296 -3.81 21.43 -6.55
N ILE A 297 -3.09 20.49 -5.93
CA ILE A 297 -3.35 20.02 -4.57
C ILE A 297 -2.18 20.50 -3.68
N PRO A 298 -2.30 21.65 -3.05
CA PRO A 298 -1.31 22.15 -2.11
C PRO A 298 -1.39 21.45 -0.76
N ARG A 299 -0.31 21.51 0.01
CA ARG A 299 -0.25 20.99 1.38
C ARG A 299 -0.43 19.46 1.50
N ALA A 300 -0.28 18.73 0.42
CA ALA A 300 -0.22 17.28 0.44
C ALA A 300 1.18 16.82 0.80
N GLY A 301 1.30 15.79 1.63
CA GLY A 301 2.57 15.12 1.87
C GLY A 301 2.94 14.26 0.68
N VAL A 302 4.20 14.32 0.27
CA VAL A 302 4.78 13.39 -0.70
C VAL A 302 5.94 12.68 -0.04
N PHE A 303 5.96 11.35 -0.15
CA PHE A 303 6.98 10.48 0.43
C PHE A 303 7.56 9.61 -0.67
N LEU A 304 8.88 9.55 -0.74
CA LEU A 304 9.59 8.65 -1.65
C LEU A 304 10.18 7.51 -0.82
N ARG A 305 9.57 6.34 -0.90
CA ARG A 305 9.79 5.21 0.01
C ARG A 305 10.47 4.05 -0.71
N SER A 306 11.54 3.56 -0.12
CA SER A 306 12.29 2.40 -0.63
C SER A 306 11.57 1.07 -0.30
N GLU A 307 12.05 -0.03 -0.90
CA GLU A 307 11.54 -1.39 -0.66
C GLU A 307 11.46 -1.78 0.83
N ASN A 308 12.35 -1.23 1.67
CA ASN A 308 12.37 -1.54 3.10
C ASN A 308 11.29 -0.79 3.89
N GLU A 309 10.71 0.25 3.32
CA GLU A 309 9.78 1.17 3.98
C GLU A 309 8.33 0.93 3.58
N VAL A 310 8.09 0.52 2.32
CA VAL A 310 6.73 0.43 1.75
C VAL A 310 5.77 -0.48 2.52
N ASN A 311 6.30 -1.49 3.22
CA ASN A 311 5.50 -2.44 4.01
C ASN A 311 5.24 -1.99 5.46
N HIS A 312 5.71 -0.81 5.83
CA HIS A 312 5.49 -0.25 7.17
C HIS A 312 4.62 1.01 7.09
N SER A 313 3.97 1.34 8.19
CA SER A 313 3.28 2.62 8.31
C SER A 313 4.24 3.79 8.08
N VAL A 314 3.75 4.86 7.48
CA VAL A 314 4.52 6.09 7.33
C VAL A 314 4.90 6.64 8.70
N THR A 315 6.17 7.01 8.88
CA THR A 315 6.72 7.49 10.16
C THR A 315 7.55 8.75 9.95
N ASP A 316 8.03 9.35 11.04
CA ASP A 316 9.01 10.45 11.00
C ASP A 316 10.41 10.00 10.52
N ALA A 317 10.61 8.69 10.34
CA ALA A 317 11.87 8.12 9.85
C ALA A 317 12.02 8.15 8.32
N GLU A 318 11.05 8.66 7.58
CA GLU A 318 11.11 8.72 6.12
C GLU A 318 12.24 9.65 5.66
N PRO A 319 13.27 9.13 4.94
CA PRO A 319 14.41 9.95 4.52
C PRO A 319 14.04 11.03 3.51
N TYR A 320 13.03 10.76 2.68
CA TYR A 320 12.55 11.65 1.64
C TYR A 320 11.08 11.95 1.85
N ARG A 321 10.79 13.15 2.36
CA ARG A 321 9.44 13.63 2.64
C ARG A 321 9.35 15.12 2.40
N ILE A 322 8.28 15.57 1.78
CA ILE A 322 8.04 16.98 1.49
C ILE A 322 6.53 17.26 1.47
N VAL A 323 6.17 18.54 1.53
CA VAL A 323 4.80 19.02 1.36
C VAL A 323 4.72 19.78 0.06
N THR A 324 3.68 19.54 -0.74
CA THR A 324 3.43 20.27 -1.99
C THR A 324 3.17 21.76 -1.74
N ASP A 325 3.67 22.63 -2.62
CA ASP A 325 3.41 24.06 -2.61
C ASP A 325 2.00 24.42 -3.13
N GLU A 326 1.70 25.73 -3.25
CA GLU A 326 0.40 26.22 -3.76
C GLU A 326 0.10 25.78 -5.21
N GLN A 327 1.12 25.45 -5.99
CA GLN A 327 1.01 24.95 -7.35
C GLN A 327 1.00 23.42 -7.41
N GLY A 328 1.04 22.74 -6.26
CA GLY A 328 1.14 21.30 -6.16
C GLY A 328 2.53 20.73 -6.47
N HIS A 329 3.58 21.57 -6.55
CA HIS A 329 4.94 21.10 -6.85
C HIS A 329 5.60 20.48 -5.63
N PHE A 330 6.48 19.51 -5.89
CA PHE A 330 7.39 18.89 -4.92
C PHE A 330 8.74 18.56 -5.57
N GLU A 331 9.83 18.55 -4.78
CA GLU A 331 11.16 18.20 -5.26
C GLU A 331 12.02 17.57 -4.16
N PHE A 332 12.64 16.43 -4.46
CA PHE A 332 13.61 15.73 -3.63
C PHE A 332 15.02 15.85 -4.23
N HIS A 333 15.98 16.29 -3.43
CA HIS A 333 17.38 16.42 -3.81
C HIS A 333 18.25 15.35 -3.14
N GLY A 334 19.35 14.98 -3.80
CA GLY A 334 20.34 14.06 -3.24
C GLY A 334 19.79 12.65 -3.01
N VAL A 335 18.89 12.22 -3.87
CA VAL A 335 18.26 10.89 -3.78
C VAL A 335 19.29 9.81 -4.09
N ILE A 336 19.37 8.79 -3.23
CA ILE A 336 20.20 7.60 -3.45
C ILE A 336 19.53 6.78 -4.56
N PRO A 337 20.23 6.43 -5.66
CA PRO A 337 19.66 5.61 -6.73
C PRO A 337 19.16 4.25 -6.23
N GLY A 338 18.00 3.83 -6.72
CA GLY A 338 17.35 2.60 -6.28
C GLY A 338 15.91 2.53 -6.75
N PHE A 339 15.15 1.63 -6.14
CA PHE A 339 13.72 1.44 -6.42
C PHE A 339 12.89 2.03 -5.29
N TYR A 340 11.90 2.82 -5.67
CA TYR A 340 11.04 3.56 -4.76
C TYR A 340 9.58 3.46 -5.17
N GLN A 341 8.69 3.66 -4.21
CA GLN A 341 7.29 3.99 -4.45
C GLN A 341 7.01 5.39 -3.91
N LEU A 342 6.17 6.13 -4.62
CA LEU A 342 5.61 7.37 -4.11
C LEU A 342 4.41 7.06 -3.21
N HIS A 343 4.30 7.77 -2.10
CA HIS A 343 3.15 7.75 -1.22
C HIS A 343 2.67 9.17 -0.98
N LEU A 344 1.36 9.35 -0.85
CA LEU A 344 0.72 10.64 -0.59
C LEU A 344 0.13 10.67 0.81
N GLY A 345 0.34 11.78 1.52
CA GLY A 345 -0.39 12.12 2.73
C GLY A 345 -1.43 13.19 2.38
N LEU A 346 -2.71 12.91 2.60
CA LEU A 346 -3.81 13.78 2.18
C LEU A 346 -4.75 14.08 3.34
N SER A 347 -5.40 15.25 3.31
CA SER A 347 -6.57 15.51 4.15
C SER A 347 -7.81 14.85 3.56
N PHE A 348 -8.85 14.65 4.38
CA PHE A 348 -10.13 14.15 3.90
C PHE A 348 -10.73 15.02 2.80
N GLU A 349 -10.61 16.34 2.88
CA GLU A 349 -11.09 17.29 1.86
C GLU A 349 -10.35 17.14 0.51
N GLN A 350 -9.06 16.78 0.57
CA GLN A 350 -8.27 16.59 -0.65
C GLN A 350 -8.64 15.31 -1.38
N VAL A 351 -8.99 14.24 -0.65
CA VAL A 351 -9.26 12.91 -1.19
C VAL A 351 -10.74 12.61 -1.38
N ASP A 352 -11.64 13.45 -0.82
CA ASP A 352 -13.08 13.23 -0.90
C ASP A 352 -13.59 13.22 -2.35
N GLY A 353 -14.19 12.11 -2.77
CA GLY A 353 -14.66 11.88 -4.14
C GLY A 353 -13.54 11.58 -5.17
N TYR A 354 -12.28 11.48 -4.73
CA TYR A 354 -11.14 11.24 -5.60
C TYR A 354 -10.30 10.05 -5.17
N ILE A 355 -9.53 9.52 -6.10
CA ILE A 355 -8.52 8.47 -5.90
C ILE A 355 -7.25 8.80 -6.67
N TRP A 356 -6.11 8.47 -6.13
CA TRP A 356 -4.88 8.37 -6.90
C TRP A 356 -4.80 6.96 -7.49
N PRO A 357 -4.87 6.82 -8.83
CA PRO A 357 -4.86 5.52 -9.49
C PRO A 357 -3.44 4.95 -9.51
N THR A 358 -3.06 4.28 -8.44
CA THR A 358 -1.78 3.59 -8.29
C THR A 358 -2.02 2.11 -8.05
N GLN A 359 -1.09 1.27 -8.50
CA GLN A 359 -1.12 -0.18 -8.40
C GLN A 359 0.00 -0.68 -7.47
N PRO A 360 -0.13 -1.86 -6.83
CA PRO A 360 0.84 -2.36 -5.85
C PRO A 360 2.28 -2.42 -6.36
N ASP A 361 2.45 -2.62 -7.66
CA ASP A 361 3.75 -2.80 -8.30
C ASP A 361 4.25 -1.54 -9.04
N ASP A 362 3.67 -0.35 -8.78
CA ASP A 362 4.12 0.94 -9.32
C ASP A 362 5.47 1.36 -8.72
N TRP A 363 6.53 0.72 -9.19
CA TRP A 363 7.90 1.03 -8.79
C TRP A 363 8.53 2.10 -9.69
N LEU A 364 9.25 3.01 -9.07
CA LEU A 364 10.04 4.04 -9.71
C LEU A 364 11.52 3.66 -9.61
N GLU A 365 12.14 3.23 -10.70
CA GLU A 365 13.59 3.10 -10.75
C GLU A 365 14.23 4.49 -10.90
N ILE A 366 15.10 4.85 -9.97
CA ILE A 366 15.88 6.09 -10.01
C ILE A 366 17.33 5.73 -10.31
N LYS A 367 17.80 6.18 -11.48
CA LYS A 367 19.16 5.89 -11.97
C LYS A 367 20.18 6.91 -11.45
N PRO A 368 21.49 6.57 -11.44
CA PRO A 368 22.53 7.47 -11.03
C PRO A 368 22.54 8.78 -11.83
N GLY A 369 22.48 9.92 -11.12
CA GLY A 369 22.49 11.26 -11.71
C GLY A 369 21.22 11.66 -12.45
N GLU A 370 20.17 10.85 -12.38
CA GLU A 370 18.89 11.08 -13.08
C GLU A 370 18.10 12.23 -12.45
N GLN A 371 17.38 12.95 -13.32
CA GLN A 371 16.40 13.96 -12.96
C GLN A 371 15.03 13.40 -13.35
N VAL A 372 14.30 12.85 -12.37
CA VAL A 372 12.97 12.26 -12.61
C VAL A 372 11.90 13.30 -12.38
N ASN A 373 10.95 13.42 -13.32
CA ASN A 373 9.77 14.27 -13.16
C ASN A 373 8.51 13.43 -13.23
N LYS A 374 7.59 13.57 -12.26
CA LYS A 374 6.34 12.80 -12.15
C LYS A 374 5.13 13.72 -12.05
N GLU A 375 4.12 13.43 -12.85
CA GLU A 375 2.79 14.03 -12.71
C GLU A 375 1.89 13.07 -11.93
N LEU A 376 1.44 13.50 -10.77
CA LEU A 376 0.53 12.74 -9.91
C LEU A 376 -0.86 13.36 -10.04
N VAL A 377 -1.82 12.56 -10.53
CA VAL A 377 -3.15 13.08 -10.85
C VAL A 377 -4.21 12.28 -10.10
N LEU A 378 -4.97 12.94 -9.23
CA LEU A 378 -6.14 12.33 -8.61
C LEU A 378 -7.30 12.34 -9.61
N GLN A 379 -7.94 11.17 -9.74
CA GLN A 379 -9.08 10.93 -10.61
C GLN A 379 -10.38 10.87 -9.81
N PRO A 380 -11.53 11.32 -10.35
CA PRO A 380 -12.82 11.10 -9.71
C PRO A 380 -13.08 9.62 -9.51
N LEU A 381 -13.70 9.27 -8.38
CA LEU A 381 -14.15 7.90 -8.11
C LEU A 381 -15.20 7.47 -9.13
N LEU A 382 -15.10 6.22 -9.57
CA LEU A 382 -16.07 5.60 -10.47
C LEU A 382 -17.42 5.44 -9.76
N GLU A 383 -18.52 5.87 -10.41
CA GLU A 383 -19.86 5.80 -9.85
C GLU A 383 -20.55 4.47 -10.17
N LEU A 384 -21.10 3.82 -9.13
CA LEU A 384 -21.86 2.57 -9.22
C LEU A 384 -23.35 2.85 -9.46
N LYS A 385 -24.01 2.04 -10.29
CA LYS A 385 -25.43 2.22 -10.64
C LYS A 385 -26.32 1.11 -10.09
N SER A 386 -25.91 -0.14 -10.18
CA SER A 386 -26.67 -1.29 -9.71
C SER A 386 -25.78 -2.50 -9.45
N PRO A 387 -26.02 -3.26 -8.37
CA PRO A 387 -26.96 -3.05 -7.26
C PRO A 387 -26.37 -2.11 -6.20
N VAL A 388 -27.16 -1.17 -5.71
CA VAL A 388 -26.70 -0.13 -4.78
C VAL A 388 -27.72 0.14 -3.67
N ASN A 389 -27.35 0.92 -2.66
CA ASN A 389 -28.22 1.49 -1.64
C ASN A 389 -29.01 0.42 -0.87
N GLN A 390 -28.35 -0.68 -0.53
CA GLN A 390 -28.92 -1.80 0.25
C GLN A 390 -30.09 -2.52 -0.42
N VAL A 391 -30.17 -2.48 -1.75
CA VAL A 391 -31.23 -3.17 -2.49
C VAL A 391 -31.24 -4.67 -2.18
N ALA A 392 -32.46 -5.23 -1.99
CA ALA A 392 -32.65 -6.66 -1.82
C ALA A 392 -32.95 -7.31 -3.18
N LEU A 393 -32.09 -8.19 -3.62
CA LEU A 393 -32.22 -8.89 -4.91
C LEU A 393 -32.88 -10.25 -4.72
N SER A 394 -33.89 -10.56 -5.55
CA SER A 394 -34.62 -11.83 -5.52
C SER A 394 -34.50 -12.65 -6.80
N GLY A 395 -33.73 -12.16 -7.78
CA GLY A 395 -33.51 -12.81 -9.06
C GLY A 395 -32.47 -13.95 -9.01
N GLN A 396 -32.41 -14.73 -10.09
CA GLN A 396 -31.38 -15.77 -10.28
C GLN A 396 -30.05 -15.20 -10.75
N LYS A 397 -30.00 -13.92 -11.08
CA LYS A 397 -28.81 -13.21 -11.54
C LYS A 397 -28.69 -11.87 -10.83
N VAL A 398 -27.45 -11.41 -10.62
CA VAL A 398 -27.13 -10.07 -10.19
C VAL A 398 -26.63 -9.30 -11.40
N ASN A 399 -27.26 -8.16 -11.69
CA ASN A 399 -26.84 -7.27 -12.76
C ASN A 399 -26.03 -6.14 -12.14
N PHE A 400 -24.74 -6.15 -12.39
CA PHE A 400 -23.80 -5.09 -12.00
C PHE A 400 -23.72 -4.07 -13.12
N GLU A 401 -23.87 -2.79 -12.79
CA GLU A 401 -23.79 -1.68 -13.72
C GLU A 401 -23.11 -0.49 -13.05
N TRP A 402 -22.23 0.21 -13.78
CA TRP A 402 -21.48 1.36 -13.32
C TRP A 402 -21.39 2.43 -14.41
N GLU A 403 -20.79 3.57 -14.11
CA GLU A 403 -20.56 4.62 -15.10
C GLU A 403 -19.38 4.26 -16.00
N ALA A 404 -19.54 4.48 -17.30
CA ALA A 404 -18.46 4.20 -18.25
C ALA A 404 -17.32 5.22 -18.07
N VAL A 405 -16.09 4.74 -17.92
CA VAL A 405 -14.89 5.56 -17.78
C VAL A 405 -14.30 5.81 -19.15
N LYS A 406 -14.02 7.09 -19.46
CA LYS A 406 -13.41 7.47 -20.72
C LYS A 406 -11.98 6.89 -20.80
N GLY A 407 -11.70 6.15 -21.87
CA GLY A 407 -10.39 5.52 -22.08
C GLY A 407 -10.28 4.13 -21.49
N ALA A 408 -11.26 3.66 -20.71
CA ALA A 408 -11.24 2.30 -20.21
C ALA A 408 -11.39 1.28 -21.34
N ALA A 409 -10.47 0.32 -21.37
CA ALA A 409 -10.53 -0.83 -22.27
C ALA A 409 -11.26 -1.99 -21.60
N TYR A 410 -11.06 -2.16 -20.30
CA TYR A 410 -11.72 -3.21 -19.51
C TYR A 410 -11.88 -2.81 -18.04
N TYR A 411 -12.66 -3.61 -17.31
CA TYR A 411 -12.95 -3.44 -15.90
C TYR A 411 -12.74 -4.74 -15.14
N THR A 412 -12.40 -4.62 -13.85
CA THR A 412 -12.39 -5.73 -12.90
C THR A 412 -13.46 -5.54 -11.84
N LEU A 413 -14.33 -6.53 -11.68
CA LEU A 413 -15.39 -6.55 -10.68
C LEU A 413 -14.96 -7.36 -9.46
N THR A 414 -14.95 -6.74 -8.29
CA THR A 414 -14.65 -7.37 -7.01
C THR A 414 -15.89 -7.36 -6.10
N GLY A 415 -16.21 -8.51 -5.50
CA GLY A 415 -17.23 -8.62 -4.48
C GLY A 415 -16.63 -8.68 -3.09
N HIS A 416 -17.35 -8.17 -2.08
CA HIS A 416 -16.87 -8.14 -0.70
C HIS A 416 -17.93 -8.68 0.27
N ILE A 417 -17.45 -9.47 1.23
CA ILE A 417 -18.21 -9.92 2.39
C ILE A 417 -17.71 -9.19 3.63
N TRP A 418 -18.57 -9.00 4.62
CA TRP A 418 -18.26 -8.25 5.83
C TRP A 418 -18.41 -9.15 7.06
N PRO A 419 -17.32 -9.72 7.58
CA PRO A 419 -17.29 -10.38 8.88
C PRO A 419 -17.70 -9.44 10.01
N LYS A 420 -18.19 -9.99 11.13
CA LYS A 420 -18.68 -9.18 12.27
C LYS A 420 -17.59 -8.33 12.92
N ASP A 421 -16.35 -8.76 12.87
CA ASP A 421 -15.23 -8.12 13.56
C ASP A 421 -14.53 -7.03 12.74
N GLY A 422 -15.16 -6.52 11.69
CA GLY A 422 -14.82 -5.23 11.08
C GLY A 422 -13.87 -5.24 9.88
N GLY A 423 -13.45 -6.38 9.40
CA GLY A 423 -12.71 -6.49 8.13
C GLY A 423 -13.64 -6.71 6.92
N SER A 424 -13.14 -6.50 5.71
CA SER A 424 -13.81 -6.97 4.49
C SER A 424 -12.94 -8.00 3.79
N ASN A 425 -13.53 -9.12 3.34
CA ASN A 425 -12.87 -10.06 2.47
C ASN A 425 -13.35 -9.85 1.05
N GLY A 426 -12.44 -9.46 0.17
CA GLY A 426 -12.69 -9.30 -1.25
C GLY A 426 -12.43 -10.60 -2.03
N SER A 427 -13.14 -10.76 -3.14
CA SER A 427 -12.85 -11.76 -4.16
C SER A 427 -13.13 -11.17 -5.52
N VAL A 428 -12.19 -11.32 -6.45
CA VAL A 428 -12.42 -10.96 -7.84
C VAL A 428 -13.50 -11.87 -8.42
N ILE A 429 -14.63 -11.28 -8.80
CA ILE A 429 -15.74 -12.01 -9.42
C ILE A 429 -15.48 -12.20 -10.91
N ARG A 430 -15.02 -11.14 -11.58
CA ARG A 430 -14.73 -11.16 -13.01
C ARG A 430 -13.69 -10.12 -13.37
N GLU A 431 -12.73 -10.51 -14.19
CA GLU A 431 -11.73 -9.63 -14.81
C GLU A 431 -12.06 -9.41 -16.29
N GLN A 432 -11.34 -8.50 -16.93
CA GLN A 432 -11.38 -8.24 -18.38
C GLN A 432 -12.82 -8.02 -18.91
N ILE A 433 -13.66 -7.31 -18.14
CA ILE A 433 -15.04 -7.03 -18.55
C ILE A 433 -15.01 -5.90 -19.59
N GLU A 434 -15.39 -6.21 -20.82
CA GLU A 434 -15.62 -5.19 -21.84
C GLU A 434 -16.98 -4.51 -21.60
N GLY A 435 -16.98 -3.20 -21.48
CA GLY A 435 -18.21 -2.42 -21.21
C GLY A 435 -18.50 -2.26 -19.71
N ASN A 436 -19.55 -1.50 -19.42
CA ASN A 436 -19.85 -0.98 -18.09
C ASN A 436 -21.01 -1.71 -17.38
N GLN A 437 -21.23 -2.98 -17.71
CA GLN A 437 -22.23 -3.83 -17.06
C GLN A 437 -21.92 -5.31 -17.28
N ILE A 438 -22.35 -6.13 -16.30
CA ILE A 438 -22.27 -7.59 -16.40
C ILE A 438 -23.38 -8.24 -15.58
N SER A 439 -23.86 -9.42 -16.05
CA SER A 439 -24.89 -10.21 -15.35
C SER A 439 -24.29 -11.52 -14.86
N ILE A 440 -24.19 -11.69 -13.55
CA ILE A 440 -23.59 -12.85 -12.90
C ILE A 440 -24.70 -13.73 -12.30
N PRO A 441 -24.75 -15.05 -12.57
CA PRO A 441 -25.65 -15.98 -11.90
C PRO A 441 -25.39 -16.01 -10.39
N VAL A 442 -26.45 -16.05 -9.58
CA VAL A 442 -26.35 -16.09 -8.11
C VAL A 442 -25.59 -17.36 -7.66
N ASP A 443 -25.81 -18.49 -8.34
CA ASP A 443 -25.11 -19.74 -8.02
C ASP A 443 -23.60 -19.64 -8.29
N GLU A 444 -23.19 -18.89 -9.30
CA GLU A 444 -21.76 -18.62 -9.56
C GLU A 444 -21.16 -17.80 -8.40
N LEU A 445 -21.85 -16.77 -7.93
CA LEU A 445 -21.40 -15.99 -6.77
C LEU A 445 -21.31 -16.85 -5.51
N TYR A 446 -22.28 -17.71 -5.24
CA TYR A 446 -22.30 -18.54 -4.04
C TYR A 446 -21.08 -19.46 -3.92
N TYR A 447 -20.58 -19.97 -5.02
CA TYR A 447 -19.45 -20.88 -5.05
C TYR A 447 -18.12 -20.22 -5.44
N LYS A 448 -18.11 -18.88 -5.59
CA LYS A 448 -16.85 -18.14 -5.78
C LYS A 448 -16.01 -18.20 -4.51
N SER A 449 -14.74 -18.51 -4.67
CA SER A 449 -13.81 -18.59 -3.56
C SER A 449 -13.61 -17.20 -2.93
N THR A 450 -13.71 -17.13 -1.61
CA THR A 450 -13.41 -15.93 -0.82
C THR A 450 -12.29 -16.24 0.15
N GLY A 451 -11.47 -15.24 0.48
CA GLY A 451 -10.46 -15.38 1.52
C GLY A 451 -11.06 -15.84 2.84
N ILE A 452 -10.30 -16.61 3.61
CA ILE A 452 -10.69 -17.09 4.95
C ILE A 452 -10.05 -16.16 5.99
N SER A 453 -10.84 -15.70 6.95
CA SER A 453 -10.40 -14.81 8.02
C SER A 453 -10.35 -15.54 9.34
N TYR A 454 -9.40 -15.16 10.17
CA TYR A 454 -9.20 -15.65 11.53
C TYR A 454 -9.05 -14.46 12.48
N GLY A 455 -9.40 -14.66 13.75
CA GLY A 455 -9.09 -13.72 14.81
C GLY A 455 -7.58 -13.64 15.11
N SER A 456 -7.21 -12.83 16.08
CA SER A 456 -5.80 -12.48 16.38
C SER A 456 -4.87 -13.66 16.68
N LYS A 457 -5.41 -14.82 17.05
CA LYS A 457 -4.61 -16.03 17.37
C LYS A 457 -4.38 -16.94 16.18
N ALA A 458 -5.06 -16.73 15.06
CA ALA A 458 -5.00 -17.58 13.88
C ALA A 458 -5.12 -19.09 14.20
N ASP A 459 -6.06 -19.46 15.08
CA ASP A 459 -6.38 -20.82 15.44
C ASP A 459 -7.77 -21.24 14.93
N TRP A 460 -8.05 -22.55 14.95
CA TRP A 460 -9.33 -23.09 14.47
C TRP A 460 -10.54 -22.44 15.15
N GLN A 461 -10.45 -22.16 16.46
CA GLN A 461 -11.58 -21.57 17.20
C GLN A 461 -11.77 -20.08 16.91
N SER A 462 -10.81 -19.41 16.28
CA SER A 462 -10.88 -18.02 15.87
C SER A 462 -11.34 -17.81 14.42
N LEU A 463 -11.69 -18.89 13.73
CA LEU A 463 -12.17 -18.86 12.35
C LEU A 463 -13.47 -18.05 12.23
N GLU A 464 -13.52 -17.09 11.30
CA GLU A 464 -14.69 -16.27 11.06
C GLU A 464 -15.74 -17.01 10.20
N PRO A 465 -16.94 -17.32 10.74
CA PRO A 465 -17.97 -18.07 10.03
C PRO A 465 -18.43 -17.45 8.72
N ALA A 466 -18.52 -16.12 8.67
CA ALA A 466 -18.93 -15.41 7.46
C ALA A 466 -17.94 -15.60 6.31
N SER A 467 -16.63 -15.71 6.61
CA SER A 467 -15.62 -15.94 5.59
C SER A 467 -15.68 -17.35 4.99
N ILE A 468 -16.12 -18.34 5.76
CA ILE A 468 -16.35 -19.71 5.29
C ILE A 468 -17.60 -19.76 4.38
N LEU A 469 -18.69 -19.10 4.78
CA LEU A 469 -19.91 -19.03 3.96
C LEU A 469 -19.71 -18.20 2.68
N GLY A 470 -18.75 -17.29 2.68
CA GLY A 470 -18.51 -16.42 1.54
C GLY A 470 -19.76 -15.61 1.16
N PHE A 471 -20.06 -15.53 -0.13
CA PHE A 471 -21.28 -14.85 -0.63
C PHE A 471 -22.59 -15.52 -0.24
N MET A 472 -22.55 -16.70 0.33
CA MET A 472 -23.73 -17.36 0.94
C MET A 472 -24.03 -16.82 2.34
N SER A 473 -23.16 -16.03 2.93
CA SER A 473 -23.35 -15.45 4.26
C SER A 473 -24.62 -14.58 4.31
N PRO A 474 -25.47 -14.75 5.35
CA PRO A 474 -26.65 -13.91 5.51
C PRO A 474 -26.21 -12.51 5.96
N GLY A 475 -26.26 -11.55 5.09
CA GLY A 475 -25.85 -10.21 5.45
C GLY A 475 -25.77 -9.27 4.25
N ARG A 476 -25.18 -8.13 4.53
CA ARG A 476 -24.90 -7.12 3.55
C ARG A 476 -23.64 -7.52 2.78
N LEU A 477 -23.75 -7.56 1.47
CA LEU A 477 -22.64 -7.68 0.53
C LEU A 477 -22.30 -6.31 -0.02
N SER A 478 -21.09 -6.14 -0.50
CA SER A 478 -20.71 -4.97 -1.27
C SER A 478 -19.85 -5.36 -2.47
N TRP A 479 -19.61 -4.40 -3.33
CA TRP A 479 -18.84 -4.62 -4.55
C TRP A 479 -18.08 -3.36 -4.95
N SER A 480 -17.04 -3.55 -5.75
CA SER A 480 -16.26 -2.47 -6.32
C SER A 480 -15.86 -2.80 -7.75
N VAL A 481 -15.50 -1.76 -8.50
CA VAL A 481 -15.02 -1.87 -9.88
C VAL A 481 -13.78 -1.02 -10.04
N ASP A 482 -12.77 -1.59 -10.67
CA ASP A 482 -11.56 -0.92 -11.12
C ASP A 482 -11.59 -0.82 -12.65
N ALA A 483 -11.22 0.33 -13.21
CA ALA A 483 -11.20 0.61 -14.65
C ALA A 483 -9.77 0.72 -15.15
N TYR A 484 -9.44 0.03 -16.25
CA TYR A 484 -8.10 -0.06 -16.82
C TYR A 484 -8.09 0.38 -18.29
N ASP A 485 -6.97 0.98 -18.73
CA ASP A 485 -6.72 1.22 -20.15
C ASP A 485 -6.26 -0.04 -20.89
N ALA A 486 -5.89 0.10 -22.18
CA ALA A 486 -5.46 -1.02 -23.02
C ALA A 486 -4.06 -1.54 -22.64
N GLU A 487 -3.26 -0.72 -22.00
CA GLU A 487 -1.92 -1.02 -21.51
C GLU A 487 -1.95 -1.66 -20.11
N GLY A 488 -3.11 -1.72 -19.45
CA GLY A 488 -3.27 -2.29 -18.09
C GLY A 488 -3.08 -1.26 -16.97
N ASN A 489 -2.96 0.03 -17.29
CA ASN A 489 -2.86 1.05 -16.26
C ASN A 489 -4.23 1.31 -15.62
N LEU A 490 -4.26 1.40 -14.30
CA LEU A 490 -5.46 1.78 -13.56
C LEU A 490 -5.84 3.23 -13.87
N LEU A 491 -7.05 3.46 -14.36
CA LEU A 491 -7.58 4.80 -14.62
C LEU A 491 -8.32 5.38 -13.42
N THR A 492 -9.17 4.58 -12.78
CA THR A 492 -9.89 4.93 -11.57
C THR A 492 -10.56 3.69 -10.98
N ARG A 493 -11.12 3.82 -9.78
CA ARG A 493 -11.90 2.76 -9.11
C ARG A 493 -13.10 3.35 -8.37
N SER A 494 -14.04 2.49 -8.03
CA SER A 494 -15.23 2.90 -7.26
C SER A 494 -14.98 2.97 -5.75
N ASN A 495 -13.95 2.26 -5.26
CA ASN A 495 -13.59 2.23 -3.85
C ASN A 495 -12.68 3.41 -3.49
N GLY A 496 -13.08 4.20 -2.49
CA GLY A 496 -12.35 5.37 -2.02
C GLY A 496 -13.12 6.13 -0.95
N TYR A 497 -12.66 7.33 -0.63
CA TYR A 497 -13.29 8.18 0.38
C TYR A 497 -14.43 8.99 -0.25
N ARG A 498 -15.63 8.88 0.32
CA ARG A 498 -16.84 9.62 -0.03
C ARG A 498 -17.46 10.11 1.27
N LEU A 499 -17.17 11.33 1.64
CA LEU A 499 -17.42 11.84 2.99
C LEU A 499 -18.56 12.86 3.01
N ASP A 500 -18.66 13.69 1.98
CA ASP A 500 -19.69 14.71 1.85
C ASP A 500 -20.92 14.18 1.10
N GLU A 501 -22.08 14.83 1.29
CA GLU A 501 -23.33 14.45 0.61
C GLU A 501 -23.19 14.49 -0.92
N ASP A 502 -22.42 15.45 -1.44
CA ASP A 502 -22.21 15.64 -2.89
C ASP A 502 -21.29 14.57 -3.49
N THR A 503 -20.40 13.97 -2.70
CA THR A 503 -19.43 12.96 -3.13
C THR A 503 -19.86 11.54 -2.78
N MET A 504 -20.82 11.38 -1.85
CA MET A 504 -21.25 10.07 -1.34
C MET A 504 -21.76 9.14 -2.46
N GLY A 505 -22.51 9.66 -3.43
CA GLY A 505 -23.02 8.89 -4.55
C GLY A 505 -23.86 7.69 -4.13
N ASN A 506 -23.82 6.62 -4.91
CA ASN A 506 -24.50 5.36 -4.59
C ASN A 506 -23.63 4.47 -3.70
N LEU A 507 -24.21 3.98 -2.60
CA LEU A 507 -23.52 3.06 -1.70
C LEU A 507 -23.45 1.66 -2.31
N PRO A 508 -22.30 0.96 -2.29
CA PRO A 508 -22.06 -0.30 -2.99
C PRO A 508 -22.72 -1.52 -2.33
N PHE A 509 -23.76 -1.32 -1.55
CA PHE A 509 -24.33 -2.37 -0.71
C PHE A 509 -25.60 -2.96 -1.30
N PHE A 510 -25.71 -4.28 -1.21
CA PHE A 510 -26.90 -5.04 -1.57
C PHE A 510 -27.06 -6.28 -0.69
N THR A 511 -28.19 -6.94 -0.78
CA THR A 511 -28.45 -8.24 -0.16
C THR A 511 -29.03 -9.19 -1.21
N LEU A 512 -28.59 -10.45 -1.17
CA LEU A 512 -29.23 -11.51 -1.93
C LEU A 512 -30.46 -12.02 -1.17
N GLN A 513 -31.45 -12.51 -1.89
CA GLN A 513 -32.62 -13.15 -1.27
C GLN A 513 -32.15 -14.20 -0.27
N LYS A 514 -32.70 -14.19 0.93
CA LYS A 514 -32.31 -15.09 2.00
C LYS A 514 -32.40 -16.54 1.53
N ARG A 515 -31.27 -17.18 1.36
CA ARG A 515 -31.16 -18.62 1.25
C ARG A 515 -31.68 -19.25 2.55
N THR A 516 -32.40 -20.36 2.47
CA THR A 516 -32.78 -21.11 3.67
C THR A 516 -31.48 -21.70 4.29
N LEU A 517 -31.12 -21.21 5.46
CA LEU A 517 -29.96 -21.72 6.18
C LEU A 517 -30.25 -23.17 6.64
N THR A 518 -29.31 -24.07 6.40
CA THR A 518 -29.34 -25.43 6.91
C THR A 518 -29.12 -25.46 8.43
N ALA A 519 -29.29 -26.60 9.07
CA ALA A 519 -28.90 -26.74 10.48
C ALA A 519 -27.40 -26.56 10.69
N ALA A 520 -26.59 -27.06 9.75
CA ALA A 520 -25.14 -26.90 9.76
C ALA A 520 -24.70 -25.44 9.62
N ASP A 521 -25.34 -24.66 8.70
CA ASP A 521 -25.07 -23.23 8.55
C ASP A 521 -25.33 -22.45 9.86
N ARG A 522 -26.40 -22.78 10.58
CA ARG A 522 -26.71 -22.14 11.86
C ARG A 522 -25.68 -22.46 12.94
N LEU A 523 -25.21 -23.71 13.00
CA LEU A 523 -24.14 -24.11 13.90
C LEU A 523 -22.86 -23.34 13.59
N LEU A 524 -22.53 -23.18 12.30
CA LEU A 524 -21.37 -22.40 11.86
C LEU A 524 -21.51 -20.94 12.29
N LEU A 525 -22.64 -20.29 12.00
CA LEU A 525 -22.91 -18.89 12.39
C LEU A 525 -22.97 -18.68 13.92
N ASP A 526 -23.31 -19.73 14.68
CA ASP A 526 -23.24 -19.75 16.13
C ASP A 526 -21.81 -20.00 16.66
N HIS A 527 -20.83 -20.05 15.78
CA HIS A 527 -19.41 -20.31 16.11
C HIS A 527 -19.17 -21.72 16.73
N LYS A 528 -20.02 -22.70 16.42
CA LYS A 528 -19.91 -24.09 16.85
C LYS A 528 -19.23 -24.93 15.77
N LEU A 529 -17.95 -24.61 15.50
CA LEU A 529 -17.23 -25.05 14.30
C LEU A 529 -17.18 -26.58 14.16
N ASP A 530 -16.82 -27.31 15.22
CA ASP A 530 -16.72 -28.77 15.18
C ASP A 530 -18.09 -29.43 14.96
N GLN A 531 -19.15 -28.87 15.56
CA GLN A 531 -20.51 -29.36 15.37
C GLN A 531 -21.01 -29.06 13.94
N ALA A 532 -20.67 -27.89 13.40
CA ALA A 532 -21.00 -27.52 12.03
C ALA A 532 -20.32 -28.44 11.02
N LEU A 533 -19.01 -28.71 11.21
CA LEU A 533 -18.25 -29.61 10.35
C LEU A 533 -18.83 -31.03 10.34
N GLU A 534 -19.20 -31.55 11.51
CA GLU A 534 -19.82 -32.88 11.62
C GLU A 534 -21.23 -32.89 11.00
N ALA A 535 -22.02 -31.81 11.15
CA ALA A 535 -23.33 -31.68 10.53
C ALA A 535 -23.24 -31.64 8.99
N TYR A 536 -22.31 -30.88 8.42
CA TYR A 536 -22.06 -30.89 6.97
C TYR A 536 -21.61 -32.27 6.47
N ARG A 537 -20.80 -32.99 7.25
CA ARG A 537 -20.45 -34.37 6.90
C ARG A 537 -21.67 -35.28 6.85
N GLN A 538 -22.55 -35.20 7.85
CA GLN A 538 -23.77 -36.00 7.89
C GLN A 538 -24.74 -35.64 6.77
N ASP A 539 -24.87 -34.34 6.44
CA ASP A 539 -25.69 -33.88 5.32
C ASP A 539 -25.15 -34.44 3.98
N TYR A 540 -23.82 -34.41 3.79
CA TYR A 540 -23.18 -34.99 2.61
C TYR A 540 -23.29 -36.52 2.55
N ASP A 541 -23.10 -37.23 3.66
CA ASP A 541 -23.21 -38.70 3.73
C ASP A 541 -24.67 -39.16 3.42
N ASN A 542 -25.67 -38.38 3.86
CA ASN A 542 -27.05 -38.63 3.56
C ASN A 542 -27.45 -38.32 2.11
N ASN A 543 -26.83 -37.32 1.51
CA ASN A 543 -27.04 -36.90 0.12
C ASN A 543 -25.74 -36.47 -0.55
N PRO A 544 -24.97 -37.40 -1.19
CA PRO A 544 -23.72 -37.05 -1.87
C PRO A 544 -23.86 -36.14 -3.10
N GLN A 545 -25.11 -35.79 -3.49
CA GLN A 545 -25.40 -34.81 -4.55
C GLN A 545 -25.69 -33.41 -3.98
N ASP A 546 -25.66 -33.23 -2.66
CA ASP A 546 -25.81 -31.93 -2.03
C ASP A 546 -24.54 -31.11 -2.21
N VAL A 547 -24.55 -30.25 -3.23
CA VAL A 547 -23.42 -29.38 -3.57
C VAL A 547 -23.06 -28.43 -2.43
N HIS A 548 -24.10 -27.93 -1.68
CA HIS A 548 -23.82 -27.04 -0.56
C HIS A 548 -23.12 -27.72 0.58
N ALA A 549 -23.63 -28.87 1.05
CA ALA A 549 -23.00 -29.64 2.11
C ALA A 549 -21.57 -30.05 1.75
N LEU A 550 -21.36 -30.49 0.50
CA LEU A 550 -20.04 -30.86 -0.02
C LEU A 550 -19.08 -29.67 -0.07
N HIS A 551 -19.54 -28.52 -0.58
CA HIS A 551 -18.72 -27.29 -0.65
C HIS A 551 -18.29 -26.82 0.75
N MET A 552 -19.23 -26.77 1.70
CA MET A 552 -18.95 -26.35 3.06
C MET A 552 -18.03 -27.34 3.79
N LEU A 553 -18.24 -28.64 3.61
CA LEU A 553 -17.39 -29.68 4.17
C LEU A 553 -15.94 -29.53 3.63
N TYR A 554 -15.78 -29.31 2.33
CA TYR A 554 -14.49 -29.06 1.70
C TYR A 554 -13.83 -27.83 2.32
N ARG A 555 -14.49 -26.65 2.30
CA ARG A 555 -13.92 -25.39 2.80
C ARG A 555 -13.51 -25.44 4.26
N MET A 556 -14.32 -26.05 5.12
CA MET A 556 -14.01 -26.18 6.55
C MET A 556 -12.83 -27.13 6.80
N LYS A 557 -12.76 -28.25 6.07
CA LYS A 557 -11.61 -29.16 6.18
C LYS A 557 -10.34 -28.53 5.68
N ASP A 558 -10.39 -27.87 4.54
CA ASP A 558 -9.26 -27.17 3.94
C ASP A 558 -8.73 -26.06 4.87
N ALA A 559 -9.63 -25.24 5.43
CA ALA A 559 -9.28 -24.23 6.42
C ALA A 559 -8.61 -24.83 7.65
N ARG A 560 -9.15 -25.94 8.20
CA ARG A 560 -8.61 -26.59 9.38
C ARG A 560 -7.25 -27.25 9.11
N ALA A 561 -7.10 -27.90 7.97
CA ALA A 561 -5.84 -28.48 7.53
C ALA A 561 -4.75 -27.42 7.37
N SER A 562 -5.09 -26.27 6.78
CA SER A 562 -4.18 -25.14 6.59
C SER A 562 -3.71 -24.55 7.92
N ILE A 563 -4.63 -24.32 8.89
CA ILE A 563 -4.28 -23.79 10.22
C ILE A 563 -3.35 -24.74 10.98
N ASN A 564 -3.66 -26.03 10.94
CA ASN A 564 -2.95 -27.04 11.71
C ASN A 564 -1.70 -27.59 10.99
N GLU A 565 -1.44 -27.14 9.77
CA GLU A 565 -0.40 -27.67 8.87
C GLU A 565 -0.53 -29.21 8.71
N ASP A 566 -1.79 -29.71 8.70
CA ASP A 566 -2.09 -31.15 8.67
C ASP A 566 -2.17 -31.67 7.22
N LYS A 567 -1.06 -32.20 6.73
CA LYS A 567 -0.94 -32.78 5.37
C LYS A 567 -1.87 -33.99 5.16
N GLN A 568 -2.25 -34.71 6.22
CA GLN A 568 -3.16 -35.85 6.06
C GLN A 568 -4.59 -35.34 5.84
N GLU A 569 -5.04 -34.34 6.61
CA GLU A 569 -6.34 -33.72 6.43
C GLU A 569 -6.42 -32.98 5.08
N GLU A 570 -5.34 -32.31 4.64
CA GLU A 570 -5.23 -31.72 3.30
C GLU A 570 -5.47 -32.78 2.23
N ALA A 571 -4.85 -33.95 2.34
CA ALA A 571 -5.05 -35.05 1.39
C ALA A 571 -6.51 -35.58 1.37
N GLU A 572 -7.21 -35.52 2.51
CA GLU A 572 -8.62 -35.90 2.62
C GLU A 572 -9.59 -34.92 1.93
N THR A 573 -9.16 -33.69 1.64
CA THR A 573 -9.97 -32.71 0.90
C THR A 573 -10.03 -33.02 -0.59
N LEU A 574 -9.04 -33.69 -1.16
CA LEU A 574 -8.95 -33.98 -2.60
C LEU A 574 -10.14 -34.73 -3.17
N PRO A 575 -10.68 -35.81 -2.56
CA PRO A 575 -11.86 -36.49 -3.06
C PRO A 575 -13.09 -35.54 -3.08
N LEU A 576 -13.25 -34.69 -2.07
CA LEU A 576 -14.34 -33.73 -1.98
C LEU A 576 -14.25 -32.70 -3.10
N LEU A 577 -13.06 -32.15 -3.33
CA LEU A 577 -12.81 -31.19 -4.40
C LEU A 577 -13.04 -31.77 -5.79
N LYS A 578 -12.63 -33.04 -6.02
CA LYS A 578 -12.92 -33.76 -7.28
C LYS A 578 -14.42 -33.96 -7.48
N GLN A 579 -15.17 -34.26 -6.43
CA GLN A 579 -16.63 -34.40 -6.49
C GLN A 579 -17.30 -33.04 -6.75
N LEU A 580 -16.84 -31.96 -6.13
CA LEU A 580 -17.31 -30.60 -6.42
C LEU A 580 -17.08 -30.25 -7.89
N MET A 581 -15.89 -30.53 -8.43
CA MET A 581 -15.58 -30.29 -9.84
C MET A 581 -16.49 -31.07 -10.80
N LEU A 582 -17.05 -32.22 -10.38
CA LEU A 582 -18.02 -32.98 -11.16
C LEU A 582 -19.44 -32.42 -11.07
N LEU A 583 -19.87 -31.96 -9.87
CA LEU A 583 -21.24 -31.50 -9.62
C LEU A 583 -21.45 -30.03 -9.99
N GLN A 584 -20.46 -29.20 -9.71
CA GLN A 584 -20.51 -27.73 -9.90
C GLN A 584 -19.16 -27.24 -10.45
N PRO A 585 -18.82 -27.56 -11.73
CA PRO A 585 -17.54 -27.14 -12.31
C PRO A 585 -17.38 -25.63 -12.26
N ASN A 586 -16.26 -25.14 -11.73
CA ASN A 586 -15.85 -23.75 -11.81
C ASN A 586 -14.32 -23.60 -11.91
N GLU A 587 -13.87 -22.41 -12.25
CA GLU A 587 -12.45 -22.13 -12.48
C GLU A 587 -11.62 -22.28 -11.20
N ASP A 588 -12.15 -21.86 -10.03
CA ASP A 588 -11.42 -21.93 -8.76
C ASP A 588 -11.12 -23.36 -8.35
N TYR A 589 -12.08 -24.30 -8.52
CA TYR A 589 -11.85 -25.72 -8.23
C TYR A 589 -10.86 -26.34 -9.21
N ALA A 590 -10.95 -25.98 -10.50
CA ALA A 590 -10.02 -26.49 -11.51
C ALA A 590 -8.59 -26.01 -11.24
N PHE A 591 -8.43 -24.75 -10.89
CA PHE A 591 -7.14 -24.18 -10.50
C PHE A 591 -6.58 -24.85 -9.24
N THR A 592 -7.37 -24.98 -8.17
CA THR A 592 -6.95 -25.64 -6.93
C THR A 592 -6.53 -27.08 -7.16
N LEU A 593 -7.28 -27.84 -8.00
CA LEU A 593 -6.89 -29.21 -8.38
C LEU A 593 -5.59 -29.21 -9.18
N SER A 594 -5.42 -28.29 -10.12
CA SER A 594 -4.16 -28.22 -10.89
C SER A 594 -2.98 -27.94 -9.96
N HIS A 595 -3.13 -26.98 -9.03
CA HIS A 595 -2.08 -26.64 -8.07
C HIS A 595 -1.75 -27.81 -7.11
N PHE A 596 -2.75 -28.56 -6.65
CA PHE A 596 -2.56 -29.76 -5.86
C PHE A 596 -1.68 -30.78 -6.60
N PHE A 597 -2.01 -31.07 -7.88
CA PHE A 597 -1.24 -32.04 -8.68
C PHE A 597 0.12 -31.50 -9.12
N TYR A 598 0.27 -30.18 -9.25
CA TYR A 598 1.58 -29.53 -9.41
C TYR A 598 2.52 -29.87 -8.25
N LYS A 599 2.07 -29.68 -7.01
CA LYS A 599 2.84 -30.04 -5.81
C LYS A 599 3.21 -31.53 -5.73
N GLN A 600 2.34 -32.41 -6.26
CA GLN A 600 2.58 -33.86 -6.32
C GLN A 600 3.44 -34.27 -7.53
N LYS A 601 3.75 -33.33 -8.44
CA LYS A 601 4.40 -33.61 -9.72
C LYS A 601 3.66 -34.66 -10.58
N ASP A 602 2.33 -34.81 -10.36
CA ASP A 602 1.45 -35.60 -11.23
C ASP A 602 1.06 -34.78 -12.46
N TRP A 603 1.93 -34.74 -13.43
CA TRP A 603 1.79 -33.92 -14.65
C TRP A 603 0.58 -34.30 -15.51
N VAL A 604 0.13 -35.55 -15.47
CA VAL A 604 -1.07 -35.98 -16.20
C VAL A 604 -2.31 -35.32 -15.63
N SER A 605 -2.48 -35.38 -14.31
CA SER A 605 -3.60 -34.77 -13.62
C SER A 605 -3.48 -33.23 -13.65
N TYR A 606 -2.28 -32.68 -13.45
CA TYR A 606 -2.02 -31.24 -13.57
C TYR A 606 -2.51 -30.70 -14.93
N ASN A 607 -2.00 -31.24 -16.03
CA ASN A 607 -2.34 -30.78 -17.38
C ASN A 607 -3.83 -30.88 -17.67
N LYS A 608 -4.49 -31.95 -17.15
CA LYS A 608 -5.94 -32.12 -17.27
C LYS A 608 -6.70 -30.97 -16.61
N TYR A 609 -6.40 -30.68 -15.32
CA TYR A 609 -7.14 -29.68 -14.57
C TYR A 609 -6.76 -28.25 -14.96
N TYR A 610 -5.52 -28.01 -15.37
CA TYR A 610 -5.12 -26.74 -15.96
C TYR A 610 -5.87 -26.44 -17.28
N ALA A 611 -6.03 -27.43 -18.16
CA ALA A 611 -6.86 -27.26 -19.36
C ALA A 611 -8.34 -26.98 -19.03
N GLN A 612 -8.88 -27.60 -17.97
CA GLN A 612 -10.23 -27.30 -17.50
C GLN A 612 -10.32 -25.87 -16.92
N TYR A 613 -9.30 -25.42 -16.18
CA TYR A 613 -9.22 -24.04 -15.70
C TYR A 613 -9.30 -23.05 -16.88
N LEU A 614 -8.48 -23.21 -17.91
CA LEU A 614 -8.50 -22.35 -19.09
C LEU A 614 -9.87 -22.34 -19.81
N GLN A 615 -10.52 -23.50 -19.88
CA GLN A 615 -11.84 -23.61 -20.51
C GLN A 615 -12.93 -22.90 -19.68
N LEU A 616 -12.86 -22.99 -18.35
CA LEU A 616 -13.89 -22.45 -17.46
C LEU A 616 -13.70 -20.96 -17.22
N SER A 617 -12.47 -20.47 -17.11
CA SER A 617 -12.19 -19.05 -16.97
C SER A 617 -12.57 -18.28 -18.24
N GLY A 618 -12.40 -18.89 -19.42
CA GLY A 618 -12.64 -18.24 -20.70
C GLY A 618 -11.74 -17.03 -20.98
N GLN A 619 -10.68 -16.87 -20.18
CA GLN A 619 -9.74 -15.75 -20.23
C GLN A 619 -8.30 -16.26 -20.32
N GLU A 620 -7.39 -15.38 -20.75
CA GLU A 620 -5.96 -15.64 -20.65
C GLU A 620 -5.55 -15.70 -19.16
N PRO A 621 -4.67 -16.65 -18.78
CA PRO A 621 -4.19 -16.71 -17.40
C PRO A 621 -3.42 -15.44 -17.05
N ASN A 622 -3.60 -14.97 -15.80
CA ASN A 622 -2.80 -13.87 -15.28
C ASN A 622 -1.32 -14.29 -15.13
N GLU A 623 -0.48 -13.32 -14.80
CA GLU A 623 0.99 -13.48 -14.69
C GLU A 623 1.40 -14.55 -13.68
N TYR A 624 0.71 -14.65 -12.54
CA TYR A 624 0.97 -15.65 -11.51
C TYR A 624 0.69 -17.07 -12.02
N VAL A 625 -0.53 -17.30 -12.52
CA VAL A 625 -0.94 -18.62 -13.05
C VAL A 625 -0.06 -19.03 -14.23
N ARG A 626 0.31 -18.07 -15.07
CA ARG A 626 1.21 -18.28 -16.21
C ARG A 626 2.62 -18.67 -15.75
N SER A 627 3.15 -18.03 -14.71
CA SER A 627 4.48 -18.35 -14.15
C SER A 627 4.53 -19.74 -13.49
N VAL A 628 3.47 -20.10 -12.74
CA VAL A 628 3.33 -21.46 -12.17
C VAL A 628 3.26 -22.49 -13.31
N HIS A 629 2.51 -22.19 -14.38
CA HIS A 629 2.44 -23.08 -15.56
C HIS A 629 3.80 -23.20 -16.26
N ALA A 630 4.55 -22.11 -16.40
CA ALA A 630 5.89 -22.13 -16.96
C ALA A 630 6.83 -23.02 -16.14
N THR A 631 6.78 -22.94 -14.82
CA THR A 631 7.54 -23.83 -13.92
C THR A 631 7.13 -25.29 -14.10
N ALA A 632 5.83 -25.57 -14.20
CA ALA A 632 5.33 -26.92 -14.47
C ALA A 632 5.80 -27.46 -15.82
N LEU A 633 5.81 -26.65 -16.88
CA LEU A 633 6.33 -27.01 -18.20
C LEU A 633 7.83 -27.32 -18.15
N MET A 634 8.60 -26.50 -17.44
CA MET A 634 10.03 -26.70 -17.23
C MET A 634 10.31 -28.08 -16.59
N GLN A 635 9.60 -28.37 -15.49
CA GLN A 635 9.74 -29.66 -14.79
C GLN A 635 9.22 -30.86 -15.56
N GLN A 636 8.37 -30.64 -16.59
CA GLN A 636 7.97 -31.67 -17.55
C GLN A 636 8.99 -31.86 -18.71
N GLY A 637 10.10 -31.13 -18.71
CA GLY A 637 11.10 -31.14 -19.78
C GLY A 637 10.72 -30.34 -21.02
N LYS A 638 9.66 -29.55 -20.98
CA LYS A 638 9.19 -28.67 -22.05
C LYS A 638 9.81 -27.29 -21.95
N LEU A 639 11.15 -27.25 -21.99
CA LEU A 639 11.92 -26.04 -21.64
C LEU A 639 11.60 -24.85 -22.56
N ASP A 640 11.45 -25.03 -23.85
CA ASP A 640 11.19 -23.97 -24.82
C ASP A 640 9.80 -23.34 -24.59
N GLU A 641 8.77 -24.17 -24.29
CA GLU A 641 7.44 -23.71 -23.95
C GLU A 641 7.47 -22.94 -22.60
N ALA A 642 8.21 -23.44 -21.61
CA ALA A 642 8.38 -22.80 -20.31
C ALA A 642 8.98 -21.39 -20.43
N ARG A 643 10.07 -21.25 -21.20
CA ARG A 643 10.75 -19.98 -21.45
C ARG A 643 9.82 -18.94 -22.10
N GLN A 644 9.00 -19.35 -23.06
CA GLN A 644 8.00 -18.49 -23.68
C GLN A 644 6.95 -18.00 -22.66
N GLN A 645 6.44 -18.91 -21.81
CA GLN A 645 5.46 -18.55 -20.80
C GLN A 645 6.05 -17.62 -19.71
N PHE A 646 7.28 -17.85 -19.27
CA PHE A 646 7.99 -16.94 -18.36
C PHE A 646 8.17 -15.55 -18.95
N ALA A 647 8.60 -15.45 -20.22
CA ALA A 647 8.79 -14.16 -20.87
C ALA A 647 7.49 -13.35 -20.94
N ILE A 648 6.36 -13.99 -21.30
CA ILE A 648 5.05 -13.33 -21.32
C ILE A 648 4.62 -12.92 -19.91
N ALA A 649 4.81 -13.79 -18.91
CA ALA A 649 4.43 -13.50 -17.54
C ALA A 649 5.21 -12.31 -16.97
N LEU A 650 6.52 -12.24 -17.23
CA LEU A 650 7.36 -11.13 -16.74
C LEU A 650 7.06 -9.78 -17.40
N GLU A 651 6.52 -9.78 -18.62
CA GLU A 651 6.05 -8.53 -19.25
C GLU A 651 4.69 -8.05 -18.68
N GLN A 652 3.98 -8.92 -17.96
CA GLN A 652 2.69 -8.64 -17.32
C GLN A 652 2.80 -8.46 -15.79
N ASP A 653 3.93 -8.84 -15.18
CA ASP A 653 4.19 -8.82 -13.73
C ASP A 653 5.23 -7.75 -13.40
N ASP A 654 4.79 -6.56 -12.99
CA ASP A 654 5.70 -5.48 -12.61
C ASP A 654 6.52 -5.81 -11.34
N SER A 655 6.08 -6.80 -10.54
CA SER A 655 6.86 -7.32 -9.41
C SER A 655 8.02 -8.23 -9.81
N HIS A 656 7.94 -8.83 -11.00
CA HIS A 656 8.91 -9.77 -11.57
C HIS A 656 9.33 -10.91 -10.61
N ARG A 657 8.42 -11.35 -9.75
CA ARG A 657 8.73 -12.33 -8.67
C ARG A 657 9.26 -13.67 -9.18
N PHE A 658 8.92 -14.06 -10.41
CA PHE A 658 9.38 -15.32 -11.03
C PHE A 658 10.63 -15.17 -11.90
N ILE A 659 11.30 -14.01 -11.89
CA ILE A 659 12.51 -13.80 -12.69
C ILE A 659 13.58 -14.84 -12.36
N GLY A 660 13.77 -15.24 -11.11
CA GLY A 660 14.76 -16.24 -10.72
C GLY A 660 14.59 -17.58 -11.42
N SER A 661 13.36 -18.07 -11.55
CA SER A 661 13.04 -19.30 -12.29
C SER A 661 13.33 -19.15 -13.79
N PHE A 662 13.02 -17.99 -14.37
CA PHE A 662 13.33 -17.70 -15.78
C PHE A 662 14.83 -17.63 -16.02
N LEU A 663 15.61 -16.94 -15.17
CA LEU A 663 17.07 -16.90 -15.28
C LEU A 663 17.70 -18.30 -15.20
N ALA A 664 17.19 -19.15 -14.30
CA ALA A 664 17.64 -20.54 -14.21
C ALA A 664 17.31 -21.35 -15.48
N ALA A 665 16.11 -21.18 -16.04
CA ALA A 665 15.71 -21.82 -17.30
C ALA A 665 16.57 -21.36 -18.48
N GLU A 666 16.88 -20.05 -18.58
CA GLU A 666 17.76 -19.50 -19.62
C GLU A 666 19.19 -20.04 -19.52
N LEU A 667 19.75 -20.06 -18.29
CA LEU A 667 21.08 -20.65 -18.04
C LEU A 667 21.12 -22.14 -18.40
N TYR A 668 20.08 -22.88 -18.02
CA TYR A 668 20.00 -24.32 -18.35
C TYR A 668 19.88 -24.55 -19.85
N ALA A 669 19.18 -23.66 -20.57
CA ALA A 669 19.10 -23.68 -22.04
C ALA A 669 20.43 -23.30 -22.73
N GLY A 670 21.44 -22.87 -21.96
CA GLY A 670 22.78 -22.53 -22.50
C GLY A 670 22.96 -21.05 -22.81
N ALA A 671 22.08 -20.16 -22.32
CA ALA A 671 22.28 -18.73 -22.46
C ALA A 671 23.56 -18.28 -21.75
N PRO A 672 24.37 -17.40 -22.35
CA PRO A 672 25.59 -16.90 -21.72
C PRO A 672 25.26 -16.00 -20.52
N LEU A 673 26.10 -16.07 -19.45
CA LEU A 673 25.90 -15.31 -18.22
C LEU A 673 25.69 -13.79 -18.44
N HIS A 674 26.30 -13.19 -19.46
CA HIS A 674 26.08 -11.78 -19.77
C HIS A 674 24.66 -11.49 -20.29
N ALA A 675 24.12 -12.34 -21.13
CA ALA A 675 22.73 -12.20 -21.58
C ALA A 675 21.72 -12.39 -20.43
N VAL A 676 22.04 -13.30 -19.50
CA VAL A 676 21.22 -13.51 -18.30
C VAL A 676 21.36 -12.32 -17.32
N LEU A 677 22.51 -11.65 -17.28
CA LEU A 677 22.67 -10.40 -16.53
C LEU A 677 21.79 -9.30 -17.11
N GLU A 678 21.76 -9.12 -18.43
CA GLU A 678 20.89 -8.15 -19.09
C GLU A 678 19.39 -8.41 -18.80
N LEU A 679 18.98 -9.70 -18.75
CA LEU A 679 17.61 -10.05 -18.35
C LEU A 679 17.33 -9.68 -16.88
N ALA A 680 18.27 -9.98 -15.98
CA ALA A 680 18.13 -9.65 -14.56
C ALA A 680 18.09 -8.13 -14.31
N GLU A 681 18.77 -7.33 -15.14
CA GLU A 681 18.73 -5.86 -15.10
C GLU A 681 17.42 -5.30 -15.69
N ARG A 682 16.88 -5.98 -16.71
CA ARG A 682 15.63 -5.59 -17.36
C ARG A 682 14.39 -5.86 -16.48
N TYR A 683 14.41 -6.93 -15.71
CA TYR A 683 13.29 -7.37 -14.86
C TYR A 683 13.72 -7.43 -13.39
N PRO A 684 13.84 -6.27 -12.71
CA PRO A 684 14.22 -6.23 -11.30
C PRO A 684 13.13 -6.86 -10.42
N ASP A 685 13.55 -7.69 -9.46
CA ASP A 685 12.66 -8.40 -8.53
C ASP A 685 12.18 -7.46 -7.42
N HIS A 686 10.89 -7.24 -7.34
CA HIS A 686 10.21 -6.41 -6.34
C HIS A 686 9.22 -7.24 -5.51
N SER A 687 9.61 -8.39 -5.04
CA SER A 687 8.75 -9.29 -4.27
C SER A 687 8.10 -8.60 -3.08
N PHE A 688 6.79 -8.76 -2.95
CA PHE A 688 6.00 -8.19 -1.87
C PHE A 688 6.46 -8.75 -0.51
N GLY A 689 6.81 -7.87 0.45
CA GLY A 689 7.14 -8.26 1.82
C GLY A 689 8.62 -8.36 2.20
N GLY A 690 9.53 -8.01 1.29
CA GLY A 690 10.97 -7.97 1.57
C GLY A 690 11.75 -7.29 0.46
N SER A 691 13.03 -7.04 0.70
CA SER A 691 13.92 -6.67 -0.40
C SER A 691 13.98 -7.84 -1.38
N GLY A 692 13.53 -7.62 -2.62
CA GLY A 692 13.64 -8.59 -3.70
C GLY A 692 15.07 -9.12 -3.87
N ASN A 693 15.23 -10.25 -4.51
CA ASN A 693 16.55 -10.80 -4.75
C ASN A 693 17.36 -9.90 -5.70
N ARG A 694 18.59 -9.61 -5.34
CA ARG A 694 19.50 -8.83 -6.18
C ARG A 694 20.10 -9.70 -7.28
N TRP A 695 19.26 -10.13 -8.23
CA TRP A 695 19.66 -11.03 -9.31
C TRP A 695 20.85 -10.53 -10.13
N PRO A 696 20.95 -9.23 -10.53
CA PRO A 696 22.13 -8.74 -11.26
C PRO A 696 23.44 -8.94 -10.48
N LEU A 697 23.43 -8.66 -9.17
CA LEU A 697 24.57 -8.86 -8.30
C LEU A 697 24.95 -10.34 -8.18
N MET A 698 23.96 -11.24 -8.07
CA MET A 698 24.18 -12.68 -8.02
C MET A 698 24.78 -13.19 -9.33
N ILE A 699 24.26 -12.79 -10.48
CA ILE A 699 24.82 -13.15 -11.79
C ILE A 699 26.22 -12.58 -11.97
N GLY A 700 26.49 -11.35 -11.54
CA GLY A 700 27.84 -10.77 -11.53
C GLY A 700 28.84 -11.60 -10.71
N LYS A 701 28.42 -12.14 -9.56
CA LYS A 701 29.24 -13.07 -8.77
C LYS A 701 29.48 -14.40 -9.48
N LEU A 702 28.48 -14.94 -10.22
CA LEU A 702 28.64 -16.13 -11.06
C LEU A 702 29.65 -15.87 -12.19
N ILE A 703 29.59 -14.73 -12.87
CA ILE A 703 30.58 -14.31 -13.88
C ILE A 703 31.98 -14.28 -13.29
N SER A 704 32.14 -13.69 -12.11
CA SER A 704 33.41 -13.61 -11.40
C SER A 704 33.92 -14.99 -10.94
N ALA A 705 33.03 -15.90 -10.54
CA ALA A 705 33.39 -17.27 -10.17
C ALA A 705 33.84 -18.08 -11.38
N LYS A 706 33.11 -17.98 -12.50
CA LYS A 706 33.47 -18.60 -13.79
C LYS A 706 34.83 -18.18 -14.28
N ALA A 707 35.19 -16.90 -14.18
CA ALA A 707 36.48 -16.38 -14.61
C ALA A 707 37.66 -17.03 -13.88
N ARG A 708 37.47 -17.52 -12.64
CA ARG A 708 38.52 -18.16 -11.84
C ARG A 708 38.76 -19.63 -12.22
N HIS A 709 37.73 -20.41 -12.51
CA HIS A 709 37.79 -21.85 -12.83
C HIS A 709 36.69 -22.22 -13.86
N PRO A 710 36.87 -21.88 -15.15
CA PRO A 710 35.78 -21.93 -16.14
C PRO A 710 35.11 -23.31 -16.30
N GLU A 711 35.92 -24.36 -16.50
CA GLU A 711 35.39 -25.70 -16.79
C GLU A 711 34.67 -26.33 -15.57
N LEU A 712 35.27 -26.21 -14.39
CA LEU A 712 34.69 -26.75 -13.17
C LEU A 712 33.39 -26.01 -12.82
N PHE A 713 33.37 -24.69 -12.99
CA PHE A 713 32.20 -23.86 -12.75
C PHE A 713 31.04 -24.25 -13.67
N GLU A 714 31.29 -24.36 -14.99
CA GLU A 714 30.25 -24.75 -15.95
C GLU A 714 29.65 -26.10 -15.63
N GLN A 715 30.48 -27.09 -15.31
CA GLN A 715 30.00 -28.41 -14.91
C GLN A 715 29.11 -28.37 -13.69
N GLN A 716 29.54 -27.62 -12.65
CA GLN A 716 28.76 -27.49 -11.42
C GLN A 716 27.47 -26.71 -11.66
N LEU A 717 27.50 -25.63 -12.41
CA LEU A 717 26.31 -24.83 -12.72
C LEU A 717 25.27 -25.69 -13.45
N GLN A 718 25.67 -26.36 -14.52
CA GLN A 718 24.76 -27.22 -15.32
C GLN A 718 24.17 -28.36 -14.48
N GLU A 719 24.96 -28.99 -13.61
CA GLU A 719 24.47 -30.06 -12.74
C GLU A 719 23.41 -29.56 -11.75
N LYS A 720 23.60 -28.36 -11.15
CA LYS A 720 22.64 -27.80 -10.19
C LYS A 720 21.39 -27.27 -10.86
N LEU A 721 21.53 -26.65 -12.01
CA LEU A 721 20.41 -26.25 -12.86
C LEU A 721 19.59 -27.46 -13.33
N GLN A 722 20.25 -28.56 -13.68
CA GLN A 722 19.56 -29.81 -14.02
C GLN A 722 18.70 -30.32 -12.86
N TRP A 723 19.24 -30.32 -11.61
CA TRP A 723 18.46 -30.75 -10.46
C TRP A 723 17.24 -29.86 -10.24
N TYR A 724 17.39 -28.54 -10.42
CA TYR A 724 16.28 -27.59 -10.31
C TYR A 724 15.22 -27.83 -11.39
N VAL A 725 15.62 -27.90 -12.65
CA VAL A 725 14.72 -28.14 -13.79
C VAL A 725 14.00 -29.49 -13.70
N GLU A 726 14.66 -30.54 -13.19
CA GLU A 726 14.03 -31.83 -12.93
C GLU A 726 13.23 -31.90 -11.64
N GLY A 727 13.13 -30.80 -10.87
CA GLY A 727 12.40 -30.73 -9.61
C GLY A 727 13.01 -31.59 -8.49
N GLN A 728 14.33 -31.80 -8.48
CA GLN A 728 15.06 -32.52 -7.43
C GLN A 728 15.41 -31.57 -6.25
N GLU A 729 14.40 -30.93 -5.69
CA GLU A 729 14.54 -29.86 -4.68
C GLU A 729 15.28 -30.35 -3.43
N ASP A 730 14.89 -31.50 -2.85
CA ASP A 730 15.55 -32.09 -1.66
C ASP A 730 17.06 -32.28 -1.86
N ARG A 731 17.46 -32.68 -3.06
CA ARG A 731 18.86 -32.90 -3.43
C ARG A 731 19.62 -31.59 -3.53
N LEU A 732 18.95 -30.56 -4.08
CA LEU A 732 19.51 -29.24 -4.23
C LEU A 732 19.65 -28.55 -2.85
N GLU A 733 18.68 -28.67 -1.96
CA GLU A 733 18.73 -28.20 -0.59
C GLU A 733 19.89 -28.82 0.19
N GLN A 734 20.04 -30.14 0.17
CA GLN A 734 21.17 -30.84 0.80
C GLN A 734 22.52 -30.32 0.30
N TRP A 735 22.63 -30.08 -1.02
CA TRP A 735 23.85 -29.51 -1.57
C TRP A 735 24.06 -28.06 -1.10
N ILE A 736 23.02 -27.23 -1.05
CA ILE A 736 23.09 -25.85 -0.56
C ILE A 736 23.60 -25.81 0.89
N GLU A 737 23.17 -26.69 1.74
CA GLU A 737 23.63 -26.76 3.12
C GLU A 737 25.14 -27.06 3.23
N GLN A 738 25.65 -27.97 2.40
CA GLN A 738 27.02 -28.50 2.44
C GLN A 738 28.00 -27.70 1.58
N SER A 739 27.53 -26.89 0.63
CA SER A 739 28.37 -26.22 -0.36
C SER A 739 29.22 -25.10 0.24
N THR A 740 30.47 -25.06 -0.19
CA THR A 740 31.45 -23.99 0.10
C THR A 740 31.51 -22.94 -1.02
N ASP A 741 30.91 -23.19 -2.18
CA ASP A 741 30.82 -22.21 -3.27
C ASP A 741 29.77 -21.14 -2.94
N SER A 742 30.25 -19.99 -2.48
CA SER A 742 29.37 -18.92 -2.00
C SER A 742 28.51 -18.29 -3.10
N ALA A 743 29.00 -18.23 -4.37
CA ALA A 743 28.29 -17.61 -5.48
C ALA A 743 27.15 -18.51 -6.00
N LEU A 744 27.50 -19.74 -6.34
CA LEU A 744 26.52 -20.70 -6.87
C LEU A 744 25.49 -21.11 -5.82
N LYS A 745 25.93 -21.27 -4.56
CA LYS A 745 25.05 -21.51 -3.41
C LYS A 745 24.02 -20.40 -3.23
N ALA A 746 24.45 -19.13 -3.25
CA ALA A 746 23.54 -17.98 -3.09
C ALA A 746 22.51 -17.92 -4.22
N PHE A 747 22.93 -18.11 -5.47
CA PHE A 747 22.06 -18.12 -6.63
C PHE A 747 21.02 -19.25 -6.55
N MET A 748 21.46 -20.50 -6.34
CA MET A 748 20.54 -21.65 -6.30
C MET A 748 19.58 -21.59 -5.10
N LYS A 749 20.03 -21.05 -3.95
CA LYS A 749 19.16 -20.81 -2.80
C LYS A 749 18.06 -19.78 -3.13
N ALA A 750 18.42 -18.71 -3.81
CA ALA A 750 17.45 -17.70 -4.24
C ALA A 750 16.46 -18.25 -5.26
N VAL A 751 16.93 -19.05 -6.24
CA VAL A 751 16.07 -19.71 -7.24
C VAL A 751 15.06 -20.67 -6.59
N LEU A 752 15.47 -21.44 -5.57
CA LEU A 752 14.54 -22.32 -4.84
C LEU A 752 13.50 -21.56 -4.00
N ALA A 753 13.81 -20.35 -3.60
CA ALA A 753 12.88 -19.53 -2.80
C ALA A 753 11.84 -18.80 -3.68
N VAL A 754 11.92 -18.91 -5.02
CA VAL A 754 10.92 -18.38 -5.95
C VAL A 754 9.77 -19.36 -6.04
N GLY A 755 8.57 -18.95 -5.57
CA GLY A 755 7.42 -19.87 -5.64
C GLY A 755 6.14 -19.25 -5.13
#